data_4bdd72fe756ac8c6fcc4b70c95cc9752
#
_entry.id   4bdd72fe756ac8c6fcc4b70c95cc9752
#
_cell.length_a   1.000
_cell.length_b   1.000
_cell.length_c   1.000
_cell.angle_alpha   90.00
_cell.angle_beta   90.00
_cell.angle_gamma   90.00
#
_symmetry.space_group_name_H-M   'P 1'
#
loop_
_entity.id
_entity.type
_entity.pdbx_description
1 polymer ?
#
loop_
_entity_poly.entity_id
_entity_poly.type
_entity_poly.pdbx_seq_one_letter_code
_entity_poly.pdbx_strand_id
1 'polypeptide(L)'
;MLTADKRDKSALIVCLSALLGATLSGCASIGSPGGGLYDEDPPVLRSSDPKDGGTNVSKQKISLHFNENVKLNNVMDKLTVSPPQEKSAVVQSNAKNVTIELQDSLRPNTTYSIDLADAVQDNNEGNPMEGLSLLFSTGDHIDSMQIAGFLLNAEDLEPVTGAYVGIYRLFEPDGSACIKDSVTAESLGDSLFMRYPFERAGKTDAYGAFKILGCAPGTYKLFALTDGNGNYKYDLTSENIAFVDTLIVPSMENRQKADTVWADSQVATARDSSALGTTERAIDTIRYSGYIDYKPTGLVLLSFNEGKRNRYLDDCSRPDSIHINVRFAAGMDSLPKLTFLAPDSLRVEGDSVLICEPNATLDTLSYWIKDSVLYCADTLLLEMTYLHTDTAGLDVPCTDTISLLKPIVRTQTNAKQDEPKKGKGRRRRKNDKADEDSVPKIVITYMELKQVYGQTLDIGKKPRFEVSAPLAECDTRKLHLQRQQDSLWIDMPLQWVPDSIHPRRFTLLADPHFNPATAYRLTADSAAMKDIYGQPLNSTTIEFKERSIDDYGHILFYIQGVTDEAFVQLLSTKDQPIQQAKVQNGQAKFVHVPTGSYFARLVVDSNRNGKFDAGNLKLHQQPEQVYYLNLKLEIRATWNYTQTWDVTATELTKQKPEEVKINKPKEKKEKVSKNEEYLRKLGKI
;
A
#
# COMPACT_ATOMS: atom_id res chain seq x y z
N MET A 1 -68.19 -66.27 37.59
CA MET A 1 -67.48 -66.68 36.35
C MET A 1 -67.37 -65.48 35.49
N LEU A 2 -66.18 -65.17 34.95
CA LEU A 2 -65.84 -64.06 34.06
C LEU A 2 -65.43 -62.70 34.73
N THR A 3 -64.23 -62.62 35.33
CA THR A 3 -63.54 -61.37 35.61
C THR A 3 -62.00 -61.55 35.57
N ALA A 4 -61.46 -62.40 34.65
CA ALA A 4 -60.05 -62.70 34.56
C ALA A 4 -59.39 -62.24 33.20
N ASP A 5 -60.08 -61.52 32.30
CA ASP A 5 -59.59 -61.33 30.91
C ASP A 5 -59.27 -59.87 30.55
N LYS A 6 -59.26 -58.92 31.50
CA LYS A 6 -58.93 -57.54 31.21
C LYS A 6 -57.51 -57.09 31.64
N ARG A 7 -56.88 -57.82 32.58
CA ARG A 7 -55.53 -57.46 33.07
C ARG A 7 -54.42 -57.93 32.14
N ASP A 8 -54.59 -59.09 31.52
CA ASP A 8 -53.54 -59.64 30.67
C ASP A 8 -53.42 -58.93 29.33
N LYS A 9 -54.53 -58.41 28.79
CA LYS A 9 -54.49 -57.63 27.56
C LYS A 9 -53.86 -56.26 27.75
N SER A 10 -53.99 -55.63 28.91
CA SER A 10 -53.36 -54.37 29.23
C SER A 10 -51.86 -54.53 29.44
N ALA A 11 -51.37 -55.58 30.03
CA ALA A 11 -49.96 -55.89 30.20
C ALA A 11 -49.31 -56.22 28.85
N LEU A 12 -50.01 -56.93 27.96
CA LEU A 12 -49.48 -57.22 26.60
C LEU A 12 -49.39 -55.97 25.75
N ILE A 13 -50.34 -55.03 25.85
CA ILE A 13 -50.29 -53.75 25.13
C ILE A 13 -49.16 -52.84 25.66
N VAL A 14 -48.92 -52.79 26.98
CA VAL A 14 -47.81 -52.04 27.58
C VAL A 14 -46.44 -52.63 27.19
N CYS A 15 -46.29 -53.96 27.16
CA CYS A 15 -45.08 -54.63 26.70
C CYS A 15 -44.84 -54.44 25.19
N LEU A 16 -45.93 -54.48 24.39
CA LEU A 16 -45.78 -54.23 22.93
C LEU A 16 -45.45 -52.77 22.61
N SER A 17 -46.02 -51.80 23.37
CA SER A 17 -45.64 -50.38 23.21
C SER A 17 -44.24 -50.06 23.72
N ALA A 18 -43.76 -50.74 24.78
CA ALA A 18 -42.38 -50.63 25.26
C ALA A 18 -41.42 -51.28 24.30
N LEU A 19 -41.75 -52.38 23.64
CA LEU A 19 -40.93 -53.01 22.61
C LEU A 19 -40.89 -52.17 21.32
N LEU A 20 -42.00 -51.51 20.94
CA LEU A 20 -42.08 -50.61 19.80
C LEU A 20 -41.34 -49.31 20.10
N GLY A 21 -41.31 -48.81 21.33
CA GLY A 21 -40.52 -47.65 21.78
C GLY A 21 -39.00 -47.90 21.79
N ALA A 22 -38.61 -49.15 22.10
CA ALA A 22 -37.18 -49.51 22.12
C ALA A 22 -36.57 -49.70 20.71
N THR A 23 -37.40 -49.90 19.68
CA THR A 23 -36.89 -50.02 18.28
C THR A 23 -36.80 -48.69 17.55
N LEU A 24 -37.31 -47.58 18.15
CA LEU A 24 -37.26 -46.23 17.58
C LEU A 24 -36.11 -45.36 18.11
N SER A 25 -35.31 -45.86 19.06
CA SER A 25 -34.12 -45.16 19.58
C SER A 25 -32.84 -45.55 18.86
N GLY A 26 -32.88 -45.84 17.58
CA GLY A 26 -31.73 -45.88 16.74
C GLY A 26 -31.32 -44.44 16.45
N CYS A 27 -30.40 -43.88 17.23
CA CYS A 27 -29.61 -42.69 16.79
C CYS A 27 -28.85 -43.11 15.53
N ALA A 28 -29.47 -42.87 14.38
CA ALA A 28 -28.68 -42.80 13.15
C ALA A 28 -27.70 -41.61 13.32
N SER A 29 -26.48 -41.90 13.70
CA SER A 29 -25.42 -40.93 13.50
C SER A 29 -25.35 -40.70 11.99
N ILE A 30 -25.69 -39.47 11.56
CA ILE A 30 -25.43 -39.03 10.20
C ILE A 30 -23.91 -38.96 10.11
N GLY A 31 -23.27 -40.07 9.80
CA GLY A 31 -21.91 -40.08 9.34
C GLY A 31 -21.94 -39.43 7.98
N SER A 32 -21.46 -38.20 7.87
CA SER A 32 -21.06 -37.67 6.56
C SER A 32 -20.09 -38.68 5.97
N PRO A 33 -20.33 -39.19 4.75
CA PRO A 33 -19.38 -40.10 4.11
C PRO A 33 -18.02 -39.44 4.15
N GLY A 34 -17.04 -40.10 4.76
CA GLY A 34 -15.63 -39.62 4.70
C GLY A 34 -15.30 -39.51 3.24
N GLY A 35 -15.07 -38.27 2.76
CA GLY A 35 -14.72 -38.00 1.38
C GLY A 35 -13.50 -38.87 0.95
N GLY A 36 -13.38 -39.09 -0.34
CA GLY A 36 -12.17 -39.68 -0.92
C GLY A 36 -10.95 -38.76 -0.75
N LEU A 37 -9.87 -39.09 -1.42
CA LEU A 37 -8.72 -38.20 -1.59
C LEU A 37 -9.19 -36.89 -2.27
N TYR A 38 -8.59 -35.79 -1.87
CA TYR A 38 -8.82 -34.48 -2.50
C TYR A 38 -8.21 -34.48 -3.91
N ASP A 39 -8.86 -33.81 -4.85
CA ASP A 39 -8.25 -33.49 -6.14
C ASP A 39 -7.28 -32.32 -5.95
N GLU A 40 -5.99 -32.58 -6.15
CA GLU A 40 -4.94 -31.55 -6.01
C GLU A 40 -4.46 -31.05 -7.38
N ASP A 41 -4.95 -31.62 -8.46
CA ASP A 41 -4.58 -31.25 -9.81
C ASP A 41 -5.42 -30.05 -10.31
N PRO A 42 -4.81 -29.09 -11.03
CA PRO A 42 -5.59 -28.03 -11.66
C PRO A 42 -6.36 -28.53 -12.89
N PRO A 43 -7.44 -27.84 -13.30
CA PRO A 43 -8.14 -28.19 -14.52
C PRO A 43 -7.23 -28.07 -15.74
N VAL A 44 -7.45 -28.95 -16.73
CA VAL A 44 -6.67 -29.02 -17.97
C VAL A 44 -7.57 -28.67 -19.15
N LEU A 45 -7.11 -27.70 -19.99
CA LEU A 45 -7.79 -27.37 -21.25
C LEU A 45 -7.71 -28.55 -22.24
N ARG A 46 -8.82 -29.07 -22.67
CA ARG A 46 -8.94 -30.17 -23.65
C ARG A 46 -9.03 -29.66 -25.09
N SER A 47 -9.79 -28.60 -25.28
CA SER A 47 -9.98 -28.02 -26.63
C SER A 47 -10.45 -26.57 -26.50
N SER A 48 -10.22 -25.79 -27.55
CA SER A 48 -10.75 -24.45 -27.74
C SER A 48 -11.35 -24.24 -29.10
N ASP A 49 -12.35 -23.38 -29.22
CA ASP A 49 -12.89 -22.88 -30.48
C ASP A 49 -12.93 -21.34 -30.40
N PRO A 50 -12.12 -20.62 -31.19
CA PRO A 50 -11.10 -21.11 -32.13
C PRO A 50 -9.99 -21.93 -31.45
N LYS A 51 -9.34 -22.81 -32.22
CA LYS A 51 -8.16 -23.51 -31.76
C LYS A 51 -7.05 -22.53 -31.45
N ASP A 52 -6.23 -22.85 -30.46
CA ASP A 52 -4.98 -22.12 -30.22
C ASP A 52 -4.09 -22.17 -31.47
N GLY A 53 -3.63 -21.01 -31.94
CA GLY A 53 -2.95 -20.87 -33.21
C GLY A 53 -3.89 -20.91 -34.43
N GLY A 54 -5.21 -20.77 -34.27
CA GLY A 54 -6.19 -20.74 -35.38
C GLY A 54 -6.09 -19.46 -36.20
N THR A 55 -6.26 -19.59 -37.54
CA THR A 55 -6.28 -18.49 -38.53
C THR A 55 -7.64 -18.33 -39.16
N ASN A 56 -7.86 -17.18 -39.81
CA ASN A 56 -9.12 -16.85 -40.51
C ASN A 56 -10.35 -16.93 -39.58
N VAL A 57 -10.18 -16.55 -38.32
CA VAL A 57 -11.25 -16.56 -37.33
C VAL A 57 -12.16 -15.35 -37.53
N SER A 58 -13.46 -15.59 -37.69
CA SER A 58 -14.46 -14.53 -37.84
C SER A 58 -15.44 -14.43 -36.67
N LYS A 59 -15.39 -15.38 -35.73
CA LYS A 59 -16.31 -15.45 -34.60
C LYS A 59 -15.77 -14.64 -33.42
N GLN A 60 -16.62 -13.80 -32.83
CA GLN A 60 -16.33 -13.07 -31.59
C GLN A 60 -16.45 -13.95 -30.32
N LYS A 61 -17.08 -15.11 -30.44
CA LYS A 61 -17.31 -16.05 -29.36
C LYS A 61 -16.21 -17.10 -29.31
N ILE A 62 -15.53 -17.19 -28.18
CA ILE A 62 -14.46 -18.13 -27.87
C ILE A 62 -15.00 -19.12 -26.84
N SER A 63 -14.81 -20.42 -27.07
CA SER A 63 -15.22 -21.47 -26.16
C SER A 63 -14.04 -22.32 -25.76
N LEU A 64 -13.86 -22.49 -24.44
CA LEU A 64 -12.81 -23.31 -23.83
C LEU A 64 -13.45 -24.51 -23.15
N HIS A 65 -12.97 -25.72 -23.43
CA HIS A 65 -13.49 -26.96 -22.86
C HIS A 65 -12.45 -27.66 -22.00
N PHE A 66 -12.78 -27.93 -20.74
CA PHE A 66 -11.90 -28.51 -19.73
C PHE A 66 -12.21 -29.99 -19.45
N ASN A 67 -11.26 -30.68 -18.82
CA ASN A 67 -11.43 -32.08 -18.38
C ASN A 67 -12.49 -32.22 -17.27
N GLU A 68 -12.73 -31.18 -16.49
CA GLU A 68 -13.58 -31.15 -15.30
C GLU A 68 -14.42 -29.87 -15.20
N ASN A 69 -15.27 -29.79 -14.17
CA ASN A 69 -16.10 -28.61 -13.94
C ASN A 69 -15.23 -27.46 -13.37
N VAL A 70 -15.40 -26.29 -13.95
CA VAL A 70 -14.60 -25.10 -13.63
C VAL A 70 -15.47 -23.96 -13.13
N LYS A 71 -14.88 -23.11 -12.30
CA LYS A 71 -15.44 -21.82 -11.88
C LYS A 71 -14.48 -20.69 -12.20
N LEU A 72 -15.02 -19.48 -12.29
CA LEU A 72 -14.24 -18.27 -12.54
C LEU A 72 -14.00 -17.51 -11.25
N ASN A 73 -12.77 -17.07 -11.04
CA ASN A 73 -12.35 -16.28 -9.89
C ASN A 73 -11.78 -14.94 -10.33
N ASN A 74 -12.50 -13.85 -10.03
CA ASN A 74 -12.13 -12.47 -10.39
C ASN A 74 -11.73 -12.31 -11.86
N VAL A 75 -12.47 -12.93 -12.77
CA VAL A 75 -12.13 -12.99 -14.20
C VAL A 75 -12.03 -11.60 -14.83
N MET A 76 -12.84 -10.64 -14.39
CA MET A 76 -12.81 -9.27 -14.94
C MET A 76 -11.51 -8.53 -14.65
N ASP A 77 -10.90 -8.81 -13.49
CA ASP A 77 -9.63 -8.22 -13.11
C ASP A 77 -8.43 -8.92 -13.76
N LYS A 78 -8.57 -10.18 -14.11
CA LYS A 78 -7.49 -11.05 -14.61
C LYS A 78 -7.46 -11.19 -16.11
N LEU A 79 -8.62 -11.11 -16.75
CA LEU A 79 -8.72 -11.22 -18.21
C LEU A 79 -7.99 -10.06 -18.89
N THR A 80 -7.14 -10.41 -19.83
CA THR A 80 -6.51 -9.44 -20.72
C THR A 80 -6.76 -9.86 -22.17
N VAL A 81 -7.38 -8.97 -22.93
CA VAL A 81 -7.59 -9.13 -24.38
C VAL A 81 -6.69 -8.16 -25.10
N SER A 82 -5.91 -8.66 -26.05
CA SER A 82 -5.01 -7.85 -26.87
C SER A 82 -5.21 -8.16 -28.36
N PRO A 83 -5.48 -7.17 -29.20
CA PRO A 83 -5.62 -5.73 -28.94
C PRO A 83 -6.70 -5.39 -27.91
N PRO A 84 -6.49 -4.30 -27.10
CA PRO A 84 -7.49 -3.83 -26.15
C PRO A 84 -8.85 -3.57 -26.80
N GLN A 85 -9.91 -3.85 -26.06
CA GLN A 85 -11.29 -3.66 -26.49
C GLN A 85 -11.89 -2.42 -25.81
N GLU A 86 -12.77 -1.68 -26.51
CA GLU A 86 -13.52 -0.57 -25.91
C GLU A 86 -14.57 -1.08 -24.92
N LYS A 87 -15.19 -2.21 -25.27
CA LYS A 87 -16.21 -2.84 -24.42
C LYS A 87 -15.65 -4.09 -23.76
N SER A 88 -15.89 -4.22 -22.48
CA SER A 88 -15.47 -5.41 -21.73
C SER A 88 -16.07 -6.69 -22.30
N ALA A 89 -15.25 -7.72 -22.42
CA ALA A 89 -15.71 -9.04 -22.85
C ALA A 89 -16.65 -9.68 -21.81
N VAL A 90 -17.65 -10.42 -22.26
CA VAL A 90 -18.54 -11.19 -21.39
C VAL A 90 -17.98 -12.58 -21.21
N VAL A 91 -17.70 -12.99 -19.97
CA VAL A 91 -17.15 -14.30 -19.64
C VAL A 91 -18.13 -15.09 -18.77
N GLN A 92 -18.41 -16.32 -19.17
CA GLN A 92 -19.33 -17.21 -18.44
C GLN A 92 -18.75 -18.61 -18.33
N SER A 93 -18.95 -19.25 -17.19
CA SER A 93 -18.64 -20.67 -16.99
C SER A 93 -19.92 -21.50 -16.90
N ASN A 94 -19.94 -22.64 -17.58
CA ASN A 94 -21.01 -23.61 -17.48
C ASN A 94 -20.42 -25.02 -17.47
N ALA A 95 -20.45 -25.65 -16.31
CA ALA A 95 -19.83 -26.95 -16.07
C ALA A 95 -18.36 -26.97 -16.52
N LYS A 96 -18.04 -27.74 -17.58
CA LYS A 96 -16.69 -27.87 -18.15
C LYS A 96 -16.34 -26.84 -19.19
N ASN A 97 -17.20 -25.87 -19.46
CA ASN A 97 -17.02 -24.90 -20.52
C ASN A 97 -16.86 -23.49 -19.95
N VAL A 98 -15.91 -22.73 -20.50
CA VAL A 98 -15.82 -21.28 -20.33
C VAL A 98 -16.05 -20.65 -21.69
N THR A 99 -16.94 -19.68 -21.74
CA THR A 99 -17.26 -18.92 -22.95
C THR A 99 -16.83 -17.46 -22.75
N ILE A 100 -16.09 -16.92 -23.69
CA ILE A 100 -15.65 -15.52 -23.74
C ILE A 100 -16.24 -14.91 -24.98
N GLU A 101 -17.02 -13.85 -24.85
CA GLU A 101 -17.65 -13.15 -25.96
C GLU A 101 -17.11 -11.71 -26.05
N LEU A 102 -16.37 -11.44 -27.13
CA LEU A 102 -15.84 -10.11 -27.40
C LEU A 102 -16.98 -9.23 -27.90
N GLN A 103 -17.13 -8.05 -27.33
CA GLN A 103 -18.24 -7.16 -27.64
C GLN A 103 -17.95 -6.25 -28.85
N ASP A 104 -16.66 -6.01 -29.13
CA ASP A 104 -16.23 -5.22 -30.28
C ASP A 104 -16.02 -6.08 -31.48
N SER A 105 -16.21 -5.51 -32.68
CA SER A 105 -15.95 -6.19 -33.95
C SER A 105 -14.47 -6.54 -34.08
N LEU A 106 -14.18 -7.75 -34.52
CA LEU A 106 -12.80 -8.18 -34.73
C LEU A 106 -12.17 -7.37 -35.88
N ARG A 107 -10.97 -6.85 -35.64
CA ARG A 107 -10.17 -6.14 -36.68
C ARG A 107 -9.67 -7.14 -37.70
N PRO A 108 -9.67 -6.81 -38.99
CA PRO A 108 -9.16 -7.70 -40.04
C PRO A 108 -7.64 -7.88 -39.94
N ASN A 109 -7.13 -9.02 -40.39
CA ASN A 109 -5.69 -9.34 -40.43
C ASN A 109 -4.96 -9.05 -39.11
N THR A 110 -5.57 -9.41 -37.98
CA THR A 110 -5.09 -9.08 -36.66
C THR A 110 -4.97 -10.32 -35.80
N THR A 111 -3.81 -10.50 -35.14
CA THR A 111 -3.60 -11.53 -34.16
C THR A 111 -4.18 -11.09 -32.82
N TYR A 112 -5.06 -11.87 -32.23
CA TYR A 112 -5.65 -11.67 -30.92
C TYR A 112 -4.97 -12.59 -29.90
N SER A 113 -4.70 -12.07 -28.72
CA SER A 113 -4.33 -12.86 -27.54
C SER A 113 -5.34 -12.65 -26.43
N ILE A 114 -5.76 -13.73 -25.80
CA ILE A 114 -6.65 -13.74 -24.64
C ILE A 114 -5.89 -14.42 -23.52
N ASP A 115 -5.62 -13.70 -22.46
CA ASP A 115 -4.94 -14.21 -21.26
C ASP A 115 -5.91 -14.19 -20.08
N LEU A 116 -6.13 -15.34 -19.49
CA LEU A 116 -7.00 -15.54 -18.32
C LEU A 116 -6.20 -15.67 -17.02
N ALA A 117 -4.86 -15.60 -17.09
CA ALA A 117 -3.96 -15.76 -15.98
C ALA A 117 -4.29 -17.01 -15.13
N ASP A 118 -4.75 -16.85 -13.89
CA ASP A 118 -5.19 -17.88 -12.95
C ASP A 118 -6.70 -17.80 -12.62
N ALA A 119 -7.49 -17.18 -13.51
CA ALA A 119 -8.91 -16.96 -13.29
C ALA A 119 -9.75 -18.24 -13.32
N VAL A 120 -9.31 -19.26 -14.06
CA VAL A 120 -10.01 -20.55 -14.18
C VAL A 120 -9.52 -21.48 -13.08
N GLN A 121 -10.46 -21.98 -12.29
CA GLN A 121 -10.19 -22.88 -11.16
C GLN A 121 -11.13 -24.07 -11.22
N ASP A 122 -10.72 -25.23 -10.64
CA ASP A 122 -11.67 -26.32 -10.45
C ASP A 122 -12.83 -25.88 -9.53
N ASN A 123 -13.99 -26.50 -9.75
CA ASN A 123 -15.21 -26.08 -9.05
C ASN A 123 -15.20 -26.46 -7.55
N ASN A 124 -14.56 -27.55 -7.17
CA ASN A 124 -14.64 -28.13 -5.83
C ASN A 124 -13.53 -27.58 -4.92
N GLU A 125 -12.28 -27.87 -5.24
CA GLU A 125 -11.10 -27.57 -4.42
C GLU A 125 -10.55 -26.16 -4.66
N GLY A 126 -10.79 -25.57 -5.85
CA GLY A 126 -10.37 -24.24 -6.22
C GLY A 126 -8.92 -24.17 -6.67
N ASN A 127 -8.36 -25.29 -7.20
CA ASN A 127 -7.01 -25.30 -7.76
C ASN A 127 -6.98 -24.46 -9.05
N PRO A 128 -6.15 -23.40 -9.15
CA PRO A 128 -6.11 -22.56 -10.33
C PRO A 128 -5.30 -23.19 -11.46
N MET A 129 -5.77 -23.06 -12.69
CA MET A 129 -4.96 -23.25 -13.88
C MET A 129 -4.16 -21.98 -14.15
N GLU A 130 -2.84 -22.05 -14.05
CA GLU A 130 -1.95 -20.91 -14.24
C GLU A 130 -1.56 -20.73 -15.71
N GLY A 131 -1.44 -19.45 -16.15
CA GLY A 131 -0.90 -19.10 -17.46
C GLY A 131 -1.76 -19.52 -18.64
N LEU A 132 -3.09 -19.58 -18.48
CA LEU A 132 -4.01 -19.89 -19.56
C LEU A 132 -4.09 -18.73 -20.54
N SER A 133 -3.45 -18.87 -21.70
CA SER A 133 -3.51 -17.90 -22.80
C SER A 133 -3.87 -18.61 -24.10
N LEU A 134 -4.56 -17.89 -24.98
CA LEU A 134 -5.00 -18.35 -26.29
C LEU A 134 -4.62 -17.30 -27.34
N LEU A 135 -4.03 -17.75 -28.46
CA LEU A 135 -3.76 -16.91 -29.63
C LEU A 135 -4.59 -17.38 -30.82
N PHE A 136 -5.14 -16.43 -31.59
CA PHE A 136 -5.76 -16.68 -32.89
C PHE A 136 -5.63 -15.45 -33.76
N SER A 137 -5.81 -15.62 -35.09
CA SER A 137 -5.77 -14.53 -36.07
C SER A 137 -7.03 -14.47 -36.90
N THR A 138 -7.47 -13.26 -37.21
CA THR A 138 -8.53 -13.00 -38.17
C THR A 138 -8.03 -13.05 -39.62
N GLY A 139 -6.69 -13.01 -39.81
CA GLY A 139 -6.02 -13.21 -41.10
C GLY A 139 -5.50 -14.63 -41.28
N ASP A 140 -4.69 -14.82 -42.32
CA ASP A 140 -4.06 -16.10 -42.69
C ASP A 140 -2.74 -16.35 -41.92
N HIS A 141 -2.25 -15.35 -41.20
CA HIS A 141 -0.97 -15.37 -40.45
C HIS A 141 -1.20 -15.07 -38.99
N ILE A 142 -0.34 -15.66 -38.15
CA ILE A 142 -0.25 -15.40 -36.68
C ILE A 142 1.08 -14.78 -36.34
N ASP A 143 1.02 -13.64 -35.71
CA ASP A 143 2.19 -13.05 -35.07
C ASP A 143 2.52 -13.81 -33.79
N SER A 144 3.76 -14.28 -33.66
CA SER A 144 4.15 -15.18 -32.55
C SER A 144 5.20 -14.62 -31.62
N MET A 145 5.72 -13.40 -31.89
CA MET A 145 6.73 -12.79 -31.02
C MET A 145 6.10 -12.30 -29.73
N GLN A 146 6.93 -12.17 -28.69
CA GLN A 146 6.50 -11.64 -27.39
C GLN A 146 7.54 -10.68 -26.81
N ILE A 147 7.04 -9.79 -25.95
CA ILE A 147 7.86 -8.88 -25.14
C ILE A 147 7.52 -9.14 -23.68
N ALA A 148 8.53 -9.32 -22.83
CA ALA A 148 8.32 -9.62 -21.41
C ALA A 148 9.27 -8.81 -20.52
N GLY A 149 8.84 -8.56 -19.28
CA GLY A 149 9.62 -7.81 -18.31
C GLY A 149 8.92 -7.67 -16.98
N PHE A 150 9.33 -6.67 -16.21
CA PHE A 150 8.82 -6.34 -14.89
C PHE A 150 8.48 -4.86 -14.79
N LEU A 151 7.44 -4.54 -14.05
CA LEU A 151 7.05 -3.19 -13.69
C LEU A 151 7.18 -3.02 -12.17
N LEU A 152 8.06 -2.13 -11.76
CA LEU A 152 8.32 -1.79 -10.36
C LEU A 152 7.97 -0.33 -10.12
N ASN A 153 7.58 0.01 -8.90
CA ASN A 153 7.44 1.39 -8.49
C ASN A 153 8.83 2.04 -8.39
N ALA A 154 9.01 3.19 -8.98
CA ALA A 154 10.31 3.88 -9.06
C ALA A 154 10.85 4.28 -7.68
N GLU A 155 9.99 4.72 -6.76
CA GLU A 155 10.40 5.23 -5.45
C GLU A 155 10.86 4.13 -4.49
N ASP A 156 10.23 2.95 -4.53
CA ASP A 156 10.44 1.91 -3.51
C ASP A 156 10.63 0.50 -4.04
N LEU A 157 10.72 0.32 -5.36
CA LEU A 157 10.88 -0.97 -6.06
C LEU A 157 9.81 -2.02 -5.70
N GLU A 158 8.62 -1.58 -5.23
CA GLU A 158 7.49 -2.49 -5.06
C GLU A 158 6.99 -3.00 -6.41
N PRO A 159 6.66 -4.30 -6.53
CA PRO A 159 6.00 -4.80 -7.73
C PRO A 159 4.66 -4.08 -7.98
N VAL A 160 4.46 -3.52 -9.16
CA VAL A 160 3.19 -2.91 -9.54
C VAL A 160 2.29 -3.98 -10.15
N THR A 161 1.19 -4.28 -9.48
CA THR A 161 0.25 -5.35 -9.86
C THR A 161 -0.96 -4.79 -10.60
N GLY A 162 -1.45 -5.53 -11.59
CA GLY A 162 -2.67 -5.17 -12.31
C GLY A 162 -2.56 -3.97 -13.25
N ALA A 163 -1.37 -3.43 -13.47
CA ALA A 163 -1.12 -2.37 -14.45
C ALA A 163 -1.04 -2.94 -15.87
N TYR A 164 -1.41 -2.14 -16.85
CA TYR A 164 -1.24 -2.49 -18.25
C TYR A 164 0.14 -2.07 -18.74
N VAL A 165 0.81 -2.95 -19.48
CA VAL A 165 2.01 -2.63 -20.25
C VAL A 165 1.68 -2.80 -21.71
N GLY A 166 1.82 -1.75 -22.49
CA GLY A 166 1.37 -1.71 -23.87
C GLY A 166 2.41 -1.15 -24.83
N ILE A 167 2.21 -1.44 -26.10
CA ILE A 167 3.12 -1.07 -27.17
C ILE A 167 2.40 -0.37 -28.31
N TYR A 168 3.16 0.48 -29.01
CA TYR A 168 2.80 1.07 -30.30
C TYR A 168 3.88 0.70 -31.31
N ARG A 169 3.47 0.18 -32.47
CA ARG A 169 4.37 -0.13 -33.57
C ARG A 169 4.69 1.16 -34.33
N LEU A 170 5.96 1.54 -34.33
CA LEU A 170 6.41 2.75 -35.00
C LEU A 170 6.91 2.48 -36.41
N PHE A 171 7.65 1.38 -36.59
CA PHE A 171 8.26 1.04 -37.86
C PHE A 171 8.04 -0.43 -38.23
N GLU A 172 7.83 -0.66 -39.54
CA GLU A 172 7.89 -2.00 -40.14
C GLU A 172 9.34 -2.52 -40.17
N PRO A 173 9.57 -3.82 -40.42
CA PRO A 173 10.91 -4.37 -40.52
C PRO A 173 11.76 -3.76 -41.64
N ASP A 174 11.15 -3.22 -42.65
CA ASP A 174 11.82 -2.52 -43.78
C ASP A 174 12.18 -1.06 -43.45
N GLY A 175 11.85 -0.59 -42.25
CA GLY A 175 12.08 0.77 -41.78
C GLY A 175 11.00 1.78 -42.20
N SER A 176 9.95 1.34 -42.87
CA SER A 176 8.82 2.23 -43.22
C SER A 176 8.01 2.55 -41.96
N ALA A 177 7.59 3.82 -41.83
CA ALA A 177 6.79 4.26 -40.70
C ALA A 177 5.36 3.71 -40.77
N CYS A 178 4.88 3.09 -39.68
CA CYS A 178 3.51 2.60 -39.59
C CYS A 178 2.50 3.73 -39.47
N ILE A 179 2.91 4.91 -39.00
CA ILE A 179 2.07 6.08 -38.75
C ILE A 179 2.42 7.17 -39.77
N LYS A 180 1.42 7.67 -40.49
CA LYS A 180 1.59 8.61 -41.58
C LYS A 180 1.63 10.10 -41.18
N ASP A 181 1.57 10.42 -39.87
CA ASP A 181 1.64 11.80 -39.39
C ASP A 181 3.08 12.31 -39.34
N SER A 182 3.28 13.55 -39.80
CA SER A 182 4.59 14.21 -40.03
C SER A 182 5.38 14.60 -38.78
N VAL A 183 5.33 13.83 -37.72
CA VAL A 183 6.04 14.07 -36.44
C VAL A 183 7.23 13.12 -36.35
N THR A 184 8.35 13.57 -35.80
CA THR A 184 9.54 12.73 -35.59
C THR A 184 9.23 11.51 -34.73
N ALA A 185 9.84 10.36 -35.03
CA ALA A 185 9.55 9.08 -34.38
C ALA A 185 9.67 9.11 -32.84
N GLU A 186 10.51 9.97 -32.28
CA GLU A 186 10.72 10.09 -30.84
C GLU A 186 9.55 10.79 -30.13
N SER A 187 9.01 11.87 -30.71
CA SER A 187 7.86 12.58 -30.14
C SER A 187 6.52 11.91 -30.47
N LEU A 188 6.50 11.03 -31.48
CA LEU A 188 5.31 10.35 -31.94
C LEU A 188 4.81 9.33 -30.91
N GLY A 189 5.70 8.57 -30.28
CA GLY A 189 5.35 7.57 -29.29
C GLY A 189 4.58 8.15 -28.10
N ASP A 190 5.02 9.27 -27.55
CA ASP A 190 4.38 9.92 -26.40
C ASP A 190 3.02 10.53 -26.77
N SER A 191 2.92 11.12 -27.96
CA SER A 191 1.64 11.61 -28.50
C SER A 191 0.63 10.50 -28.70
N LEU A 192 1.07 9.31 -29.11
CA LEU A 192 0.20 8.13 -29.22
C LEU A 192 -0.32 7.68 -27.88
N PHE A 193 0.54 7.63 -26.86
CA PHE A 193 0.19 7.21 -25.51
C PHE A 193 -0.90 8.09 -24.86
N MET A 194 -0.90 9.39 -25.17
CA MET A 194 -1.91 10.33 -24.68
C MET A 194 -3.21 10.31 -25.51
N ARG A 195 -3.15 9.91 -26.79
CA ARG A 195 -4.30 10.06 -27.71
C ARG A 195 -5.03 8.76 -28.01
N TYR A 196 -4.31 7.67 -28.09
CA TYR A 196 -4.83 6.40 -28.57
C TYR A 196 -4.64 5.30 -27.54
N PRO A 197 -5.56 4.33 -27.46
CA PRO A 197 -5.35 3.13 -26.65
C PRO A 197 -4.17 2.33 -27.19
N PHE A 198 -3.55 1.52 -26.33
CA PHE A 198 -2.47 0.63 -26.74
C PHE A 198 -2.84 -0.20 -27.98
N GLU A 199 -1.90 -0.38 -28.87
CA GLU A 199 -2.08 -1.29 -30.00
C GLU A 199 -2.13 -2.74 -29.53
N ARG A 200 -1.25 -3.09 -28.61
CA ARG A 200 -1.24 -4.36 -27.87
C ARG A 200 -0.89 -4.11 -26.42
N ALA A 201 -1.45 -4.93 -25.54
CA ALA A 201 -1.18 -4.82 -24.12
C ALA A 201 -1.11 -6.19 -23.43
N GLY A 202 -0.32 -6.26 -22.37
CA GLY A 202 -0.32 -7.29 -21.35
C GLY A 202 -0.59 -6.66 -19.98
N LYS A 203 -0.94 -7.47 -19.01
CA LYS A 203 -1.20 -7.03 -17.64
C LYS A 203 -0.14 -7.56 -16.69
N THR A 204 0.25 -6.78 -15.69
CA THR A 204 1.23 -7.21 -14.69
C THR A 204 0.59 -8.16 -13.67
N ASP A 205 1.33 -9.19 -13.30
CA ASP A 205 0.94 -10.16 -12.27
C ASP A 205 1.30 -9.69 -10.85
N ALA A 206 1.16 -10.59 -9.87
CA ALA A 206 1.46 -10.31 -8.46
C ALA A 206 2.96 -10.03 -8.18
N TYR A 207 3.84 -10.35 -9.11
CA TYR A 207 5.29 -10.08 -9.04
C TYR A 207 5.70 -8.86 -9.86
N GLY A 208 4.72 -8.16 -10.46
CA GLY A 208 4.97 -7.10 -11.42
C GLY A 208 5.45 -7.59 -12.79
N ALA A 209 5.46 -8.91 -13.02
CA ALA A 209 5.87 -9.47 -14.30
C ALA A 209 4.75 -9.29 -15.34
N PHE A 210 5.12 -8.92 -16.56
CA PHE A 210 4.22 -8.77 -17.68
C PHE A 210 4.69 -9.53 -18.91
N LYS A 211 3.74 -9.86 -19.77
CA LYS A 211 4.00 -10.49 -21.04
C LYS A 211 3.01 -9.94 -22.09
N ILE A 212 3.53 -9.45 -23.21
CA ILE A 212 2.75 -9.01 -24.37
C ILE A 212 2.92 -10.04 -25.46
N LEU A 213 1.86 -10.74 -25.80
CA LEU A 213 1.84 -11.83 -26.77
C LEU A 213 1.38 -11.35 -28.14
N GLY A 214 1.74 -12.11 -29.19
CA GLY A 214 1.25 -11.89 -30.56
C GLY A 214 1.80 -10.61 -31.18
N CYS A 215 3.06 -10.26 -30.90
CA CYS A 215 3.71 -9.13 -31.54
C CYS A 215 4.17 -9.51 -32.96
N ALA A 216 3.89 -8.62 -33.93
CA ALA A 216 4.41 -8.74 -35.29
C ALA A 216 5.89 -8.32 -35.34
N PRO A 217 6.66 -8.68 -36.37
CA PRO A 217 7.98 -8.11 -36.61
C PRO A 217 7.89 -6.59 -36.80
N GLY A 218 8.78 -5.82 -36.19
CA GLY A 218 8.79 -4.36 -36.26
C GLY A 218 9.47 -3.70 -35.09
N THR A 219 9.44 -2.37 -35.05
CA THR A 219 10.05 -1.57 -33.99
C THR A 219 8.95 -0.90 -33.17
N TYR A 220 9.03 -1.04 -31.86
CA TYR A 220 7.98 -0.64 -30.93
C TYR A 220 8.47 0.37 -29.90
N LYS A 221 7.58 1.25 -29.44
CA LYS A 221 7.70 2.02 -28.21
C LYS A 221 6.84 1.36 -27.12
N LEU A 222 7.40 1.27 -25.91
CA LEU A 222 6.81 0.56 -24.78
C LEU A 222 6.47 1.54 -23.66
N PHE A 223 5.24 1.41 -23.10
CA PHE A 223 4.75 2.18 -21.98
C PHE A 223 4.05 1.26 -20.99
N ALA A 224 3.97 1.72 -19.73
CA ALA A 224 3.10 1.12 -18.73
C ALA A 224 2.14 2.16 -18.18
N LEU A 225 0.96 1.70 -17.73
CA LEU A 225 -0.14 2.53 -17.26
C LEU A 225 -0.91 1.83 -16.16
N THR A 226 -1.07 2.52 -15.02
CA THR A 226 -2.08 2.14 -14.03
C THR A 226 -3.37 2.84 -14.40
N ASP A 227 -4.11 2.22 -15.33
CA ASP A 227 -5.30 2.77 -15.97
C ASP A 227 -6.47 2.83 -14.97
N GLY A 228 -6.89 4.02 -14.62
CA GLY A 228 -7.96 4.27 -13.64
C GLY A 228 -9.37 4.25 -14.26
N ASN A 229 -9.50 4.54 -15.56
CA ASN A 229 -10.80 4.66 -16.25
C ASN A 229 -11.06 3.55 -17.29
N GLY A 230 -10.09 2.67 -17.54
CA GLY A 230 -10.24 1.52 -18.43
C GLY A 230 -10.18 1.85 -19.93
N ASN A 231 -9.53 2.94 -20.33
CA ASN A 231 -9.47 3.41 -21.70
C ASN A 231 -8.14 3.10 -22.42
N TYR A 232 -7.18 2.51 -21.73
CA TYR A 232 -5.86 2.09 -22.22
C TYR A 232 -4.97 3.21 -22.80
N LYS A 233 -5.15 4.45 -22.35
CA LYS A 233 -4.35 5.62 -22.73
C LYS A 233 -4.08 6.50 -21.51
N TYR A 234 -3.01 7.27 -21.55
CA TYR A 234 -2.67 8.20 -20.47
C TYR A 234 -3.43 9.52 -20.65
N ASP A 235 -4.47 9.75 -19.87
CA ASP A 235 -5.26 10.98 -19.88
C ASP A 235 -5.61 11.53 -18.51
N LEU A 236 -5.35 10.78 -17.43
CA LEU A 236 -5.55 11.23 -16.05
C LEU A 236 -4.21 11.47 -15.37
N THR A 237 -4.03 12.64 -14.78
CA THR A 237 -2.80 13.00 -14.03
C THR A 237 -2.61 12.16 -12.76
N SER A 238 -3.66 11.47 -12.30
CA SER A 238 -3.60 10.53 -11.16
C SER A 238 -3.06 9.15 -11.52
N GLU A 239 -2.92 8.85 -12.80
CA GLU A 239 -2.42 7.56 -13.27
C GLU A 239 -0.91 7.49 -13.14
N ASN A 240 -0.42 6.32 -12.71
CA ASN A 240 1.01 6.05 -12.72
C ASN A 240 1.41 5.55 -14.10
N ILE A 241 2.53 6.04 -14.59
CA ILE A 241 3.07 5.69 -15.89
C ILE A 241 4.50 5.17 -15.78
N ALA A 242 4.95 4.45 -16.80
CA ALA A 242 6.35 4.16 -17.03
C ALA A 242 6.62 4.14 -18.53
N PHE A 243 7.83 4.49 -18.93
CA PHE A 243 8.23 4.43 -20.34
C PHE A 243 9.69 4.00 -20.45
N VAL A 244 10.06 3.53 -21.63
CA VAL A 244 11.44 3.16 -21.97
C VAL A 244 11.93 4.09 -23.08
N ASP A 245 13.11 4.67 -22.92
CA ASP A 245 13.67 5.60 -23.91
C ASP A 245 14.09 4.88 -25.19
N THR A 246 14.53 3.63 -25.06
CA THR A 246 14.98 2.81 -26.18
C THR A 246 13.79 2.19 -26.94
N LEU A 247 13.95 2.07 -28.27
CA LEU A 247 13.01 1.34 -29.09
C LEU A 247 13.21 -0.17 -28.95
N ILE A 248 12.11 -0.92 -28.96
CA ILE A 248 12.09 -2.35 -28.75
C ILE A 248 11.88 -3.06 -30.09
N VAL A 249 12.76 -4.00 -30.40
CA VAL A 249 12.64 -4.89 -31.56
C VAL A 249 12.51 -6.32 -31.05
N PRO A 250 11.29 -6.90 -31.08
CA PRO A 250 11.12 -8.28 -30.64
C PRO A 250 11.77 -9.26 -31.61
N SER A 251 12.33 -10.33 -31.07
CA SER A 251 12.91 -11.43 -31.86
C SER A 251 12.63 -12.78 -31.21
N MET A 252 12.70 -13.83 -31.98
CA MET A 252 12.59 -15.21 -31.48
C MET A 252 13.66 -16.08 -32.13
N GLU A 253 14.27 -16.96 -31.36
CA GLU A 253 15.27 -17.92 -31.79
C GLU A 253 14.92 -19.32 -31.28
N ASN A 254 15.03 -20.32 -32.16
CA ASN A 254 14.91 -21.71 -31.72
C ASN A 254 16.23 -22.16 -31.08
N ARG A 255 16.15 -22.54 -29.81
CA ARG A 255 17.30 -23.03 -29.04
C ARG A 255 17.06 -24.46 -28.53
N GLN A 256 18.12 -25.13 -28.15
CA GLN A 256 18.08 -26.45 -27.53
C GLN A 256 18.67 -26.35 -26.12
N LYS A 257 17.97 -26.88 -25.15
CA LYS A 257 18.45 -27.05 -23.79
C LYS A 257 18.84 -28.49 -23.58
N ALA A 258 20.04 -28.71 -23.06
CA ALA A 258 20.51 -30.03 -22.67
C ALA A 258 20.10 -30.28 -21.21
N ASP A 259 19.20 -31.20 -20.99
CA ASP A 259 18.82 -31.69 -19.66
C ASP A 259 19.57 -32.94 -19.33
N THR A 260 20.41 -32.92 -18.28
CA THR A 260 21.20 -34.07 -17.82
C THR A 260 20.32 -34.96 -16.95
N VAL A 261 20.06 -36.17 -17.43
CA VAL A 261 19.41 -37.21 -16.63
C VAL A 261 20.50 -37.96 -15.89
N TRP A 262 20.43 -37.96 -14.57
CA TRP A 262 21.37 -38.68 -13.72
C TRP A 262 20.93 -40.13 -13.55
N ALA A 263 21.85 -41.08 -13.60
CA ALA A 263 21.56 -42.48 -13.34
C ALA A 263 20.98 -42.65 -11.92
N ASP A 264 19.91 -43.43 -11.81
CA ASP A 264 19.41 -43.89 -10.51
C ASP A 264 20.51 -44.65 -9.82
N SER A 265 21.03 -44.13 -8.72
CA SER A 265 22.01 -44.87 -7.90
C SER A 265 21.29 -46.04 -7.25
N GLN A 266 21.39 -47.24 -7.92
CA GLN A 266 21.14 -48.48 -7.22
C GLN A 266 22.08 -48.53 -6.03
N VAL A 267 21.51 -48.62 -4.85
CA VAL A 267 22.25 -48.77 -3.59
C VAL A 267 23.11 -50.04 -3.72
N ALA A 268 24.35 -49.85 -4.09
CA ALA A 268 25.36 -50.91 -3.94
C ALA A 268 25.59 -51.08 -2.43
N THR A 269 25.09 -52.16 -1.88
CA THR A 269 25.46 -52.67 -0.56
C THR A 269 26.93 -53.02 -0.60
N ALA A 270 27.81 -52.07 -0.41
CA ALA A 270 29.23 -52.32 -0.17
C ALA A 270 29.50 -52.19 1.33
N ARG A 271 29.68 -53.32 1.98
CA ARG A 271 30.47 -53.43 3.20
C ARG A 271 31.92 -53.11 2.82
N ASP A 272 32.37 -51.91 3.15
CA ASP A 272 33.71 -51.60 3.61
C ASP A 272 33.83 -50.12 3.98
N SER A 273 34.11 -49.91 5.22
CA SER A 273 34.40 -48.62 5.83
C SER A 273 35.85 -48.24 5.58
N SER A 274 36.10 -47.37 4.62
CA SER A 274 37.24 -46.43 4.61
C SER A 274 37.45 -45.83 3.22
N ALA A 275 36.74 -44.74 2.92
CA ALA A 275 37.21 -43.66 2.05
C ALA A 275 36.12 -42.56 2.01
N LEU A 276 36.45 -41.34 2.43
CA LEU A 276 35.71 -40.14 2.07
C LEU A 276 35.82 -39.97 0.55
N GLY A 277 34.92 -40.57 -0.20
CA GLY A 277 34.78 -40.40 -1.62
C GLY A 277 33.54 -39.57 -1.89
N THR A 278 33.71 -38.40 -2.45
CA THR A 278 32.63 -37.64 -3.13
C THR A 278 32.04 -38.56 -4.18
N THR A 279 30.83 -39.08 -3.96
CA THR A 279 30.11 -39.87 -4.98
C THR A 279 29.69 -38.90 -6.07
N GLU A 280 30.49 -38.79 -7.14
CA GLU A 280 30.05 -38.17 -8.39
C GLU A 280 28.92 -39.03 -8.95
N ARG A 281 27.73 -38.45 -9.09
CA ARG A 281 26.60 -39.08 -9.76
C ARG A 281 26.97 -39.26 -11.24
N ALA A 282 26.84 -40.45 -11.76
CA ALA A 282 27.07 -40.71 -13.18
C ALA A 282 25.89 -40.12 -14.01
N ILE A 283 26.22 -39.51 -15.15
CA ILE A 283 25.25 -39.06 -16.13
C ILE A 283 24.75 -40.27 -16.91
N ASP A 284 23.43 -40.52 -16.88
CA ASP A 284 22.81 -41.59 -17.65
C ASP A 284 22.60 -41.16 -19.10
N THR A 285 21.94 -40.04 -19.31
CA THR A 285 21.63 -39.56 -20.66
C THR A 285 21.51 -38.05 -20.67
N ILE A 286 21.90 -37.40 -21.77
CA ILE A 286 21.61 -35.99 -22.03
C ILE A 286 20.45 -35.93 -23.02
N ARG A 287 19.32 -35.37 -22.56
CA ARG A 287 18.14 -35.12 -23.42
C ARG A 287 18.19 -33.70 -23.91
N TYR A 288 18.04 -33.52 -25.22
CA TYR A 288 17.89 -32.17 -25.80
C TYR A 288 16.43 -31.88 -26.01
N SER A 289 15.94 -30.84 -25.36
CA SER A 289 14.59 -30.28 -25.55
C SER A 289 14.69 -28.97 -26.32
N GLY A 290 13.97 -28.86 -27.43
CA GLY A 290 13.86 -27.60 -28.18
C GLY A 290 12.95 -26.62 -27.44
N TYR A 291 13.35 -25.36 -27.36
CA TYR A 291 12.52 -24.25 -26.87
C TYR A 291 12.70 -23.00 -27.74
N ILE A 292 11.73 -22.10 -27.70
CA ILE A 292 11.82 -20.81 -28.39
C ILE A 292 12.30 -19.77 -27.37
N ASP A 293 13.43 -19.14 -27.69
CA ASP A 293 13.98 -18.03 -26.90
C ASP A 293 13.46 -16.70 -27.46
N TYR A 294 12.62 -16.03 -26.69
CA TYR A 294 12.06 -14.75 -27.06
C TYR A 294 12.87 -13.62 -26.47
N LYS A 295 13.07 -12.54 -27.22
CA LYS A 295 13.75 -11.32 -26.78
C LYS A 295 12.97 -10.09 -27.21
N PRO A 296 13.01 -8.99 -26.39
CA PRO A 296 13.65 -8.92 -25.08
C PRO A 296 12.83 -9.60 -23.98
N THR A 297 13.56 -10.18 -23.01
CA THR A 297 13.00 -10.66 -21.75
C THR A 297 13.72 -9.95 -20.61
N GLY A 298 13.06 -9.74 -19.49
CA GLY A 298 13.67 -9.10 -18.33
C GLY A 298 13.81 -7.57 -18.42
N LEU A 299 13.04 -6.93 -19.27
CA LEU A 299 12.90 -5.47 -19.25
C LEU A 299 12.40 -5.02 -17.88
N VAL A 300 12.98 -3.97 -17.32
CA VAL A 300 12.51 -3.37 -16.08
C VAL A 300 12.00 -1.97 -16.37
N LEU A 301 10.72 -1.74 -16.10
CA LEU A 301 10.08 -0.44 -16.17
C LEU A 301 9.88 0.09 -14.76
N LEU A 302 10.11 1.39 -14.57
CA LEU A 302 9.94 2.08 -13.30
C LEU A 302 8.70 2.96 -13.36
N SER A 303 7.67 2.57 -12.62
CA SER A 303 6.39 3.27 -12.56
C SER A 303 6.47 4.45 -11.61
N PHE A 304 5.99 5.60 -12.07
CA PHE A 304 5.95 6.82 -11.29
C PHE A 304 4.68 7.62 -11.59
N ASN A 305 4.34 8.53 -10.69
CA ASN A 305 3.34 9.55 -10.91
C ASN A 305 4.04 10.88 -11.18
N GLU A 306 3.60 11.64 -12.17
CA GLU A 306 4.20 12.95 -12.49
C GLU A 306 3.94 14.01 -11.40
N GLY A 307 3.30 13.64 -10.29
CA GLY A 307 3.05 14.54 -9.16
C GLY A 307 1.97 15.59 -9.41
N LYS A 308 1.38 15.61 -10.59
CA LYS A 308 0.28 16.52 -10.94
C LYS A 308 -1.02 15.95 -10.38
N ARG A 309 -1.21 16.04 -9.08
CA ARG A 309 -2.50 15.77 -8.48
C ARG A 309 -3.42 16.95 -8.76
N ASN A 310 -4.66 16.67 -9.19
CA ASN A 310 -5.66 17.71 -9.36
C ASN A 310 -5.93 18.41 -8.02
N ARG A 311 -5.74 19.72 -8.00
CA ARG A 311 -6.02 20.57 -6.84
C ARG A 311 -7.47 20.98 -6.84
N TYR A 312 -8.20 20.60 -5.82
CA TYR A 312 -9.58 21.04 -5.56
C TYR A 312 -9.86 20.97 -4.07
N LEU A 313 -10.87 21.70 -3.63
CA LEU A 313 -11.34 21.63 -2.26
C LEU A 313 -12.09 20.31 -2.04
N ASP A 314 -11.55 19.45 -1.18
CA ASP A 314 -12.14 18.15 -0.86
C ASP A 314 -13.15 18.28 0.30
N ASP A 315 -12.77 18.97 1.37
CA ASP A 315 -13.64 19.20 2.53
C ASP A 315 -13.35 20.54 3.19
N CYS A 316 -14.41 21.20 3.66
CA CYS A 316 -14.31 22.35 4.53
C CYS A 316 -15.37 22.23 5.62
N SER A 317 -14.94 22.04 6.86
CA SER A 317 -15.82 21.72 7.98
C SER A 317 -15.50 22.53 9.24
N ARG A 318 -16.50 22.69 10.09
CA ARG A 318 -16.39 23.32 11.41
C ARG A 318 -16.68 22.26 12.48
N PRO A 319 -15.63 21.54 12.97
CA PRO A 319 -15.82 20.41 13.89
C PRO A 319 -16.33 20.85 15.27
N ASP A 320 -16.03 22.08 15.67
CA ASP A 320 -16.50 22.72 16.91
C ASP A 320 -16.65 24.23 16.72
N SER A 321 -16.82 24.96 17.82
CA SER A 321 -17.04 26.42 17.75
C SER A 321 -15.79 27.21 17.37
N ILE A 322 -14.59 26.68 17.65
CA ILE A 322 -13.31 27.41 17.56
C ILE A 322 -12.41 26.96 16.41
N HIS A 323 -12.78 25.87 15.70
CA HIS A 323 -11.96 25.33 14.61
C HIS A 323 -12.67 25.37 13.26
N ILE A 324 -11.89 25.56 12.21
CA ILE A 324 -12.26 25.31 10.82
C ILE A 324 -11.19 24.40 10.22
N ASN A 325 -11.59 23.26 9.68
CA ASN A 325 -10.71 22.36 8.97
C ASN A 325 -10.95 22.50 7.48
N VAL A 326 -9.87 22.63 6.73
CA VAL A 326 -9.86 22.70 5.27
C VAL A 326 -8.96 21.58 4.75
N ARG A 327 -9.47 20.79 3.82
CA ARG A 327 -8.70 19.73 3.16
C ARG A 327 -8.80 19.87 1.65
N PHE A 328 -7.64 19.89 1.02
CA PHE A 328 -7.52 19.83 -0.43
C PHE A 328 -7.13 18.42 -0.87
N ALA A 329 -7.49 18.06 -2.09
CA ALA A 329 -7.17 16.75 -2.67
C ALA A 329 -5.68 16.58 -2.97
N ALA A 330 -4.94 17.68 -3.09
CA ALA A 330 -3.49 17.67 -3.33
C ALA A 330 -2.79 18.81 -2.60
N GLY A 331 -1.46 18.68 -2.45
CA GLY A 331 -0.62 19.71 -1.85
C GLY A 331 -0.75 21.06 -2.55
N MET A 332 -0.78 22.13 -1.75
CA MET A 332 -0.88 23.50 -2.23
C MET A 332 0.48 24.19 -2.18
N ASP A 333 0.72 25.14 -3.09
CA ASP A 333 1.96 25.93 -3.10
C ASP A 333 1.90 27.10 -2.13
N SER A 334 0.68 27.55 -1.78
CA SER A 334 0.42 28.65 -0.86
C SER A 334 -0.85 28.43 -0.07
N LEU A 335 -0.98 29.10 1.05
CA LEU A 335 -2.21 29.08 1.85
C LEU A 335 -3.36 29.74 1.09
N PRO A 336 -4.61 29.24 1.23
CA PRO A 336 -5.78 29.87 0.64
C PRO A 336 -6.06 31.21 1.32
N LYS A 337 -6.57 32.16 0.57
CA LYS A 337 -7.06 33.42 1.12
C LYS A 337 -8.50 33.21 1.63
N LEU A 338 -8.71 33.51 2.91
CA LEU A 338 -9.99 33.36 3.58
C LEU A 338 -10.61 34.76 3.89
N THR A 339 -11.89 34.92 3.64
CA THR A 339 -12.62 36.15 3.98
C THR A 339 -13.98 35.78 4.56
N PHE A 340 -14.31 36.26 5.76
CA PHE A 340 -15.66 36.09 6.33
C PHE A 340 -16.58 37.15 5.81
N LEU A 341 -17.79 36.74 5.44
CA LEU A 341 -18.87 37.59 5.04
C LEU A 341 -19.81 37.77 6.24
N ALA A 342 -19.70 38.89 6.92
CA ALA A 342 -20.57 39.20 8.06
C ALA A 342 -21.98 39.62 7.60
N PRO A 343 -23.03 39.52 8.48
CA PRO A 343 -24.42 39.84 8.13
C PRO A 343 -24.63 41.25 7.58
N ASP A 344 -23.77 42.19 7.94
CA ASP A 344 -23.87 43.61 7.54
C ASP A 344 -22.99 43.95 6.32
N SER A 345 -22.68 43.01 5.47
CA SER A 345 -21.79 43.17 4.29
C SER A 345 -20.35 43.60 4.63
N LEU A 346 -19.96 43.58 5.88
CA LEU A 346 -18.58 43.77 6.31
C LEU A 346 -17.77 42.51 5.97
N ARG A 347 -16.69 42.73 5.22
CA ARG A 347 -15.70 41.66 4.92
C ARG A 347 -14.60 41.69 5.98
N VAL A 348 -14.40 40.57 6.66
CA VAL A 348 -13.32 40.39 7.63
C VAL A 348 -12.28 39.44 7.05
N GLU A 349 -11.06 39.92 6.88
CA GLU A 349 -9.97 39.07 6.37
C GLU A 349 -9.56 37.99 7.39
N GLY A 350 -9.42 36.76 6.91
CA GLY A 350 -9.12 35.61 7.74
C GLY A 350 -7.82 35.75 8.55
N ASP A 351 -6.79 36.36 7.97
CA ASP A 351 -5.49 36.57 8.62
C ASP A 351 -5.57 37.37 9.92
N SER A 352 -6.55 38.25 10.04
CA SER A 352 -6.76 39.09 11.24
C SER A 352 -7.40 38.31 12.38
N VAL A 353 -8.25 37.32 12.08
CA VAL A 353 -9.14 36.62 13.03
C VAL A 353 -8.85 35.11 13.17
N LEU A 354 -7.98 34.55 12.35
CA LEU A 354 -7.61 33.16 12.37
C LEU A 354 -6.12 32.96 12.70
N ILE A 355 -5.79 31.79 13.24
CA ILE A 355 -4.43 31.27 13.29
C ILE A 355 -4.43 29.96 12.49
N CYS A 356 -3.60 29.86 11.45
CA CYS A 356 -3.46 28.66 10.64
C CYS A 356 -2.46 27.70 11.26
N GLU A 357 -2.80 26.43 11.29
CA GLU A 357 -1.91 25.30 11.60
C GLU A 357 -1.89 24.36 10.39
N PRO A 358 -0.95 24.55 9.47
CA PRO A 358 -0.86 23.74 8.26
C PRO A 358 -0.08 22.44 8.49
N ASN A 359 -0.34 21.45 7.65
CA ASN A 359 0.57 20.31 7.49
C ASN A 359 1.74 20.66 6.53
N ALA A 360 2.69 19.74 6.36
CA ALA A 360 3.88 19.97 5.53
C ALA A 360 3.59 20.16 4.03
N THR A 361 2.48 19.60 3.53
CA THR A 361 2.06 19.64 2.12
C THR A 361 1.02 20.71 1.84
N LEU A 362 0.58 21.46 2.84
CA LEU A 362 -0.48 22.48 2.76
C LEU A 362 -1.81 21.95 2.20
N ASP A 363 -2.03 20.62 2.25
CA ASP A 363 -3.30 20.02 1.82
C ASP A 363 -4.32 19.88 2.95
N THR A 364 -3.86 19.92 4.20
CA THR A 364 -4.70 19.85 5.39
C THR A 364 -4.36 20.99 6.32
N LEU A 365 -5.32 21.87 6.52
CA LEU A 365 -5.18 23.10 7.28
C LEU A 365 -6.20 23.12 8.41
N SER A 366 -5.75 23.39 9.64
CA SER A 366 -6.62 23.64 10.79
C SER A 366 -6.52 25.12 11.18
N TYR A 367 -7.63 25.81 11.16
CA TYR A 367 -7.71 27.22 11.55
C TYR A 367 -8.33 27.35 12.92
N TRP A 368 -7.69 28.12 13.77
CA TRP A 368 -8.18 28.53 15.09
C TRP A 368 -8.83 29.89 15.01
N ILE A 369 -10.10 30.00 15.42
CA ILE A 369 -10.85 31.28 15.39
C ILE A 369 -10.53 32.05 16.65
N LYS A 370 -9.86 33.22 16.51
CA LYS A 370 -9.55 34.13 17.65
C LYS A 370 -10.70 34.99 18.05
N ASP A 371 -11.51 35.45 17.07
CA ASP A 371 -12.55 36.41 17.26
C ASP A 371 -13.77 35.81 17.94
N SER A 372 -14.21 36.43 19.06
CA SER A 372 -15.32 35.95 19.88
C SER A 372 -16.67 36.03 19.16
N VAL A 373 -16.88 36.99 18.27
CA VAL A 373 -18.11 37.11 17.50
C VAL A 373 -18.24 35.96 16.52
N LEU A 374 -17.12 35.58 15.85
CA LEU A 374 -17.10 34.49 14.89
C LEU A 374 -17.27 33.12 15.57
N TYR A 375 -16.57 32.84 16.67
CA TYR A 375 -16.73 31.53 17.30
C TYR A 375 -18.04 31.34 18.05
N CYS A 376 -18.74 32.44 18.41
CA CYS A 376 -20.09 32.38 18.97
C CYS A 376 -21.19 32.26 17.91
N ALA A 377 -20.92 32.65 16.67
CA ALA A 377 -21.93 32.63 15.60
C ALA A 377 -22.36 31.21 15.25
N ASP A 378 -23.66 31.00 15.04
CA ASP A 378 -24.22 29.69 14.67
C ASP A 378 -23.86 29.29 13.23
N THR A 379 -23.72 30.26 12.35
CA THR A 379 -23.36 30.08 10.94
C THR A 379 -22.26 31.06 10.57
N LEU A 380 -21.22 30.55 9.92
CA LEU A 380 -20.17 31.37 9.33
C LEU A 380 -20.26 31.24 7.81
N LEU A 381 -20.27 32.38 7.13
CA LEU A 381 -20.16 32.43 5.67
C LEU A 381 -18.72 32.79 5.31
N LEU A 382 -18.03 31.89 4.63
CA LEU A 382 -16.61 31.95 4.30
C LEU A 382 -16.44 32.01 2.80
N GLU A 383 -15.78 33.05 2.29
CA GLU A 383 -15.27 33.13 0.93
C GLU A 383 -13.82 32.66 0.95
N MET A 384 -13.47 31.62 0.15
CA MET A 384 -12.15 31.03 0.08
C MET A 384 -11.62 31.09 -1.34
N THR A 385 -10.47 31.73 -1.53
CA THR A 385 -9.77 31.78 -2.82
C THR A 385 -8.52 30.91 -2.76
N TYR A 386 -8.42 29.96 -3.68
CA TYR A 386 -7.32 28.99 -3.75
C TYR A 386 -7.04 28.60 -5.21
N LEU A 387 -5.95 27.86 -5.46
CA LEU A 387 -5.64 27.32 -6.79
C LEU A 387 -6.40 26.01 -7.02
N HIS A 388 -7.18 25.97 -8.10
CA HIS A 388 -7.93 24.81 -8.55
C HIS A 388 -7.40 24.35 -9.91
N THR A 389 -7.25 23.05 -10.10
CA THR A 389 -6.85 22.49 -11.41
C THR A 389 -8.05 22.39 -12.32
N ASP A 390 -8.04 23.08 -13.45
CA ASP A 390 -9.12 23.04 -14.45
C ASP A 390 -9.11 21.75 -15.28
N THR A 391 -10.07 21.63 -16.20
CA THR A 391 -10.19 20.47 -17.11
C THR A 391 -9.03 20.33 -18.09
N ALA A 392 -8.22 21.39 -18.28
CA ALA A 392 -7.02 21.37 -19.11
C ALA A 392 -5.76 20.99 -18.31
N GLY A 393 -5.90 20.74 -17.00
CA GLY A 393 -4.79 20.43 -16.08
C GLY A 393 -3.96 21.65 -15.69
N LEU A 394 -4.52 22.88 -15.82
CA LEU A 394 -3.87 24.12 -15.41
C LEU A 394 -4.43 24.59 -14.07
N ASP A 395 -3.53 25.06 -13.18
CA ASP A 395 -3.93 25.62 -11.91
C ASP A 395 -4.40 27.07 -12.09
N VAL A 396 -5.69 27.31 -11.83
CA VAL A 396 -6.35 28.60 -11.95
C VAL A 396 -6.91 29.05 -10.61
N PRO A 397 -6.94 30.34 -10.29
CA PRO A 397 -7.59 30.83 -9.08
C PRO A 397 -9.10 30.55 -9.11
N CYS A 398 -9.59 29.91 -8.06
CA CYS A 398 -11.01 29.64 -7.83
C CYS A 398 -11.44 30.29 -6.52
N THR A 399 -12.68 30.79 -6.46
CA THR A 399 -13.26 31.35 -5.24
C THR A 399 -14.58 30.67 -4.93
N ASP A 400 -14.63 29.99 -3.80
CA ASP A 400 -15.82 29.30 -3.29
C ASP A 400 -16.39 30.02 -2.09
N THR A 401 -17.74 30.05 -2.00
CA THR A 401 -18.46 30.55 -0.83
C THR A 401 -19.05 29.40 -0.04
N ILE A 402 -18.61 29.23 1.20
CA ILE A 402 -18.91 28.08 2.04
C ILE A 402 -19.67 28.50 3.27
N SER A 403 -20.75 27.82 3.58
CA SER A 403 -21.54 28.03 4.79
C SER A 403 -21.18 26.97 5.83
N LEU A 404 -20.63 27.38 6.97
CA LEU A 404 -20.18 26.51 8.06
C LEU A 404 -21.10 26.64 9.26
N LEU A 405 -21.81 25.56 9.59
CA LEU A 405 -22.73 25.51 10.73
C LEU A 405 -21.96 25.06 11.99
N LYS A 406 -22.32 25.71 13.12
CA LYS A 406 -21.83 25.28 14.43
C LYS A 406 -22.42 23.91 14.78
N PRO A 407 -21.61 22.93 15.19
CA PRO A 407 -22.12 21.60 15.57
C PRO A 407 -22.99 21.72 16.82
N ILE A 408 -24.16 21.05 16.79
CA ILE A 408 -25.04 20.93 17.95
C ILE A 408 -24.41 19.91 18.89
N VAL A 409 -23.81 20.37 19.99
CA VAL A 409 -23.34 19.50 21.08
C VAL A 409 -24.57 18.95 21.77
N ARG A 410 -24.99 17.72 21.39
CA ARG A 410 -25.94 16.95 22.22
C ARG A 410 -25.19 16.55 23.48
N THR A 411 -25.44 17.25 24.57
CA THR A 411 -25.03 16.81 25.91
C THR A 411 -25.70 15.43 26.13
N GLN A 412 -24.94 14.37 25.99
CA GLN A 412 -25.37 13.07 26.47
C GLN A 412 -25.39 13.16 27.99
N THR A 413 -26.55 13.48 28.55
CA THR A 413 -26.83 13.17 29.93
C THR A 413 -26.71 11.65 30.02
N ASN A 414 -25.66 11.17 30.68
CA ASN A 414 -25.49 9.78 31.04
C ASN A 414 -26.59 9.39 32.03
N ALA A 415 -27.81 9.18 31.53
CA ALA A 415 -28.80 8.39 32.22
C ALA A 415 -28.32 6.93 32.11
N LYS A 416 -27.61 6.45 33.14
CA LYS A 416 -27.40 5.04 33.34
C LYS A 416 -28.80 4.38 33.34
N GLN A 417 -29.10 3.65 32.28
CA GLN A 417 -30.19 2.68 32.29
C GLN A 417 -29.77 1.53 33.22
N ASP A 418 -30.17 1.64 34.49
CA ASP A 418 -30.19 0.51 35.38
C ASP A 418 -31.32 -0.42 34.93
N GLU A 419 -30.96 -1.58 34.40
CA GLU A 419 -31.89 -2.69 34.21
C GLU A 419 -32.56 -3.08 35.56
N PRO A 420 -33.87 -3.34 35.60
CA PRO A 420 -34.55 -3.64 36.84
C PRO A 420 -34.24 -5.06 37.31
N LYS A 421 -33.35 -5.20 38.30
CA LYS A 421 -33.29 -6.42 39.13
C LYS A 421 -34.48 -6.49 40.05
N LYS A 422 -35.38 -7.44 39.80
CA LYS A 422 -36.45 -7.85 40.71
C LYS A 422 -35.86 -8.24 42.08
N GLY A 423 -36.20 -7.50 43.12
CA GLY A 423 -35.89 -7.86 44.50
C GLY A 423 -36.77 -7.09 45.49
N LYS A 424 -37.59 -7.84 46.20
CA LYS A 424 -38.61 -7.41 47.18
C LYS A 424 -38.01 -6.62 48.38
N GLY A 425 -38.71 -5.54 48.76
CA GLY A 425 -38.92 -5.31 50.20
C GLY A 425 -38.40 -4.03 50.82
N ARG A 426 -39.33 -3.29 51.38
CA ARG A 426 -39.30 -2.35 52.48
C ARG A 426 -39.22 -0.88 52.20
N ARG A 427 -40.43 -0.27 52.31
CA ARG A 427 -40.66 1.16 52.54
C ARG A 427 -39.85 1.67 53.72
N ARG A 428 -39.07 2.74 53.48
CA ARG A 428 -38.73 3.74 54.49
C ARG A 428 -38.89 5.12 53.87
N ARG A 429 -39.84 5.87 54.36
CA ARG A 429 -39.97 7.35 54.16
C ARG A 429 -38.73 7.98 54.77
N LYS A 430 -38.08 8.89 54.02
CA LYS A 430 -37.18 9.92 54.56
C LYS A 430 -37.35 11.19 53.80
N ASN A 431 -37.61 12.22 54.53
CA ASN A 431 -37.92 13.60 54.23
C ASN A 431 -37.01 14.20 53.16
N ASP A 432 -37.65 14.82 52.15
CA ASP A 432 -37.06 15.82 51.28
C ASP A 432 -36.83 17.09 52.12
N LYS A 433 -35.57 17.44 52.32
CA LYS A 433 -35.13 18.80 52.55
C LYS A 433 -34.49 19.27 51.25
N ALA A 434 -35.14 20.22 50.63
CA ALA A 434 -34.59 21.02 49.54
C ALA A 434 -33.37 21.76 50.10
N ASP A 435 -32.17 21.44 49.60
CA ASP A 435 -31.01 22.33 49.69
C ASP A 435 -31.08 23.29 48.47
N GLU A 436 -31.71 24.43 48.69
CA GLU A 436 -31.47 25.66 47.98
C GLU A 436 -30.11 26.18 48.42
N ASP A 437 -29.21 26.30 47.48
CA ASP A 437 -27.96 27.07 47.37
C ASP A 437 -26.80 26.23 46.80
N SER A 438 -26.95 25.77 45.54
CA SER A 438 -25.78 25.44 44.77
C SER A 438 -25.37 26.65 43.93
N VAL A 439 -24.47 27.45 44.47
CA VAL A 439 -23.69 28.42 43.68
C VAL A 439 -23.04 27.64 42.53
N PRO A 440 -23.21 28.04 41.26
CA PRO A 440 -22.59 27.35 40.14
C PRO A 440 -21.06 27.37 40.36
N LYS A 441 -20.47 26.20 40.60
CA LYS A 441 -19.00 26.06 40.61
C LYS A 441 -18.52 26.47 39.24
N ILE A 442 -17.81 27.58 39.16
CA ILE A 442 -17.06 27.95 37.95
C ILE A 442 -16.03 26.86 37.74
N VAL A 443 -16.24 26.00 36.76
CA VAL A 443 -15.27 25.01 36.33
C VAL A 443 -14.21 25.76 35.50
N ILE A 444 -13.09 26.08 36.14
CA ILE A 444 -11.94 26.65 35.43
C ILE A 444 -11.35 25.50 34.59
N THR A 445 -11.42 25.62 33.29
CA THR A 445 -10.73 24.73 32.34
C THR A 445 -9.30 25.25 32.18
N TYR A 446 -8.33 24.37 32.34
CA TYR A 446 -6.90 24.70 32.19
C TYR A 446 -6.40 24.20 30.83
N MET A 447 -5.48 24.95 30.22
CA MET A 447 -4.74 24.47 29.08
C MET A 447 -3.73 23.39 29.49
N GLU A 448 -3.42 22.48 28.56
CA GLU A 448 -2.46 21.41 28.77
C GLU A 448 -1.17 21.70 28.01
N LEU A 449 -0.04 21.35 28.65
CA LEU A 449 1.30 21.32 28.05
C LEU A 449 1.76 19.87 27.98
N LYS A 450 2.08 19.40 26.78
CA LYS A 450 2.54 18.02 26.54
C LYS A 450 3.88 18.02 25.82
N GLN A 451 4.70 17.02 26.08
CA GLN A 451 5.91 16.75 25.32
C GLN A 451 5.54 16.03 24.01
N VAL A 452 6.07 16.48 22.88
CA VAL A 452 5.79 15.90 21.56
C VAL A 452 6.46 14.54 21.40
N TYR A 453 7.65 14.36 22.00
CA TYR A 453 8.38 13.09 22.01
C TYR A 453 8.21 12.41 23.37
N GLY A 454 8.47 11.10 23.43
CA GLY A 454 8.45 10.36 24.70
C GLY A 454 9.49 10.90 25.71
N GLN A 455 9.46 10.36 26.92
CA GLN A 455 10.35 10.81 28.03
C GLN A 455 11.85 10.68 27.73
N THR A 456 12.23 9.90 26.71
CA THR A 456 13.62 9.70 26.31
C THR A 456 13.88 10.34 24.95
N LEU A 457 14.80 11.28 24.88
CA LEU A 457 15.23 11.99 23.70
C LEU A 457 16.45 11.34 23.06
N ASP A 458 16.50 11.29 21.74
CA ASP A 458 17.71 10.92 21.02
C ASP A 458 18.74 12.07 21.07
N ILE A 459 20.02 11.71 21.04
CA ILE A 459 21.13 12.68 21.08
C ILE A 459 20.99 13.69 19.94
N GLY A 460 21.13 14.96 20.29
CA GLY A 460 21.06 16.07 19.36
C GLY A 460 19.65 16.48 18.93
N LYS A 461 18.61 15.78 19.38
CA LYS A 461 17.23 16.22 19.20
C LYS A 461 16.85 17.21 20.27
N LYS A 462 16.26 18.33 19.85
CA LYS A 462 15.76 19.35 20.78
C LYS A 462 14.42 18.93 21.35
N PRO A 463 14.18 19.06 22.67
CA PRO A 463 12.87 18.81 23.26
C PRO A 463 11.83 19.74 22.65
N ARG A 464 10.69 19.18 22.21
CA ARG A 464 9.55 19.92 21.69
C ARG A 464 8.33 19.69 22.55
N PHE A 465 7.59 20.76 22.77
CA PHE A 465 6.38 20.78 23.57
C PHE A 465 5.22 21.31 22.74
N GLU A 466 4.03 20.85 23.05
CA GLU A 466 2.80 21.26 22.37
C GLU A 466 1.76 21.65 23.43
N VAL A 467 1.12 22.77 23.20
CA VAL A 467 0.01 23.27 24.03
C VAL A 467 -1.33 22.94 23.38
N SER A 468 -2.39 22.87 24.18
CA SER A 468 -3.74 22.51 23.70
C SER A 468 -4.35 23.52 22.74
N ALA A 469 -4.00 24.80 22.83
CA ALA A 469 -4.42 25.87 21.94
C ALA A 469 -3.28 26.89 21.74
N PRO A 470 -3.31 27.70 20.65
CA PRO A 470 -2.30 28.74 20.42
C PRO A 470 -2.18 29.72 21.60
N LEU A 471 -0.96 30.17 21.89
CA LEU A 471 -0.72 31.09 23.03
C LEU A 471 -1.04 32.53 22.67
N ALA A 472 -1.71 33.24 23.59
CA ALA A 472 -1.81 34.68 23.59
C ALA A 472 -0.63 35.31 24.38
N GLU A 473 -0.27 34.71 25.53
CA GLU A 473 0.78 35.20 26.42
C GLU A 473 1.66 34.04 26.92
N CYS A 474 2.95 34.30 27.05
CA CYS A 474 3.91 33.39 27.65
C CYS A 474 4.93 34.17 28.51
N ASP A 475 4.92 33.98 29.82
CA ASP A 475 5.90 34.53 30.73
C ASP A 475 7.02 33.52 30.98
N THR A 476 8.09 33.63 30.19
CA THR A 476 9.25 32.71 30.28
C THR A 476 9.97 32.72 31.64
N ARG A 477 9.76 33.75 32.45
CA ARG A 477 10.34 33.81 33.81
C ARG A 477 9.71 32.82 34.78
N LYS A 478 8.53 32.31 34.46
CA LYS A 478 7.81 31.26 35.20
C LYS A 478 8.06 29.85 34.65
N LEU A 479 9.01 29.72 33.71
CA LEU A 479 9.48 28.44 33.21
C LEU A 479 10.85 28.16 33.82
N HIS A 480 10.98 27.01 34.49
CA HIS A 480 12.20 26.60 35.15
C HIS A 480 12.71 25.30 34.53
N LEU A 481 13.94 25.32 34.03
CA LEU A 481 14.62 24.13 33.54
C LEU A 481 15.68 23.71 34.54
N GLN A 482 15.66 22.45 34.90
CA GLN A 482 16.63 21.87 35.86
C GLN A 482 17.29 20.64 35.22
N ARG A 483 18.56 20.44 35.51
CA ARG A 483 19.29 19.19 35.23
C ARG A 483 19.58 18.44 36.55
N GLN A 484 19.57 17.14 36.47
CA GLN A 484 19.96 16.28 37.58
C GLN A 484 21.48 16.11 37.60
N GLN A 485 22.11 16.41 38.76
CA GLN A 485 23.51 16.15 39.03
C GLN A 485 23.63 15.58 40.44
N ASP A 486 24.21 14.40 40.60
CA ASP A 486 24.42 13.72 41.88
C ASP A 486 23.17 13.71 42.80
N SER A 487 22.01 13.43 42.26
CA SER A 487 20.69 13.43 42.90
C SER A 487 20.10 14.82 43.24
N LEU A 488 20.80 15.91 42.93
CA LEU A 488 20.30 17.27 43.08
C LEU A 488 19.81 17.83 41.75
N TRP A 489 18.77 18.66 41.80
CA TRP A 489 18.28 19.42 40.68
C TRP A 489 18.92 20.81 40.66
N ILE A 490 19.60 21.14 39.57
CA ILE A 490 20.32 22.41 39.38
C ILE A 490 19.65 23.19 38.28
N ASP A 491 19.32 24.44 38.55
CA ASP A 491 18.69 25.34 37.57
C ASP A 491 19.61 25.61 36.37
N MET A 492 19.02 25.69 35.20
CA MET A 492 19.70 25.99 33.94
C MET A 492 18.98 27.12 33.19
N PRO A 493 19.73 27.97 32.47
CA PRO A 493 19.15 28.90 31.53
C PRO A 493 18.39 28.18 30.42
N LEU A 494 17.24 28.68 30.05
CA LEU A 494 16.42 28.16 28.99
C LEU A 494 16.03 29.24 27.98
N GLN A 495 15.78 28.83 26.73
CA GLN A 495 15.10 29.63 25.73
C GLN A 495 13.89 28.85 25.22
N TRP A 496 12.75 29.50 25.23
CA TRP A 496 11.49 28.97 24.75
C TRP A 496 11.20 29.54 23.38
N VAL A 497 11.39 28.74 22.31
CA VAL A 497 11.36 29.20 20.93
C VAL A 497 10.10 28.67 20.26
N PRO A 498 9.17 29.54 19.78
CA PRO A 498 8.00 29.10 19.03
C PRO A 498 8.41 28.46 17.68
N ASP A 499 7.63 27.47 17.25
CA ASP A 499 7.77 26.90 15.93
C ASP A 499 7.15 27.87 14.90
N SER A 500 7.82 28.05 13.75
CA SER A 500 7.38 29.00 12.72
C SER A 500 6.17 28.51 11.91
N ILE A 501 5.91 27.21 11.91
CA ILE A 501 4.86 26.58 11.12
C ILE A 501 3.69 26.15 12.02
N HIS A 502 4.00 25.59 13.19
CA HIS A 502 3.01 25.05 14.11
C HIS A 502 2.81 25.97 15.33
N PRO A 503 1.74 26.78 15.36
CA PRO A 503 1.54 27.83 16.36
C PRO A 503 1.39 27.32 17.80
N ARG A 504 1.14 26.01 17.98
CA ARG A 504 1.04 25.34 19.28
C ARG A 504 2.32 24.67 19.74
N ARG A 505 3.38 24.63 18.90
CA ARG A 505 4.61 23.93 19.18
C ARG A 505 5.73 24.87 19.56
N PHE A 506 6.52 24.43 20.50
CA PHE A 506 7.66 25.17 21.04
C PHE A 506 8.86 24.24 21.17
N THR A 507 10.02 24.77 20.87
CA THR A 507 11.31 24.09 21.04
C THR A 507 12.00 24.65 22.26
N LEU A 508 12.43 23.79 23.19
CA LEU A 508 13.23 24.15 24.34
C LEU A 508 14.71 24.10 23.97
N LEU A 509 15.42 25.20 24.16
CA LEU A 509 16.86 25.27 24.06
C LEU A 509 17.44 25.51 25.46
N ALA A 510 18.58 24.92 25.73
CA ALA A 510 19.31 25.08 27.01
C ALA A 510 20.74 25.57 26.75
N ASP A 511 21.27 26.30 27.71
CA ASP A 511 22.68 26.73 27.73
C ASP A 511 23.29 26.35 29.07
N PRO A 512 24.33 25.47 29.14
CA PRO A 512 24.89 24.68 28.05
C PRO A 512 23.90 23.69 27.43
N HIS A 513 24.21 23.17 26.24
CA HIS A 513 23.38 22.18 25.54
C HIS A 513 23.07 20.95 26.43
N PHE A 514 22.01 20.23 26.06
CA PHE A 514 21.66 18.98 26.72
C PHE A 514 22.83 17.98 26.63
N ASN A 515 23.06 17.24 27.70
CA ASN A 515 24.13 16.25 27.80
C ASN A 515 23.57 14.83 27.79
N PRO A 516 24.22 13.90 27.06
CA PRO A 516 23.83 12.50 27.07
C PRO A 516 23.73 11.90 28.48
N ALA A 517 22.84 10.92 28.64
CA ALA A 517 22.56 10.20 29.87
C ALA A 517 22.06 11.06 31.06
N THR A 518 21.78 12.34 30.85
CA THR A 518 21.35 13.28 31.88
C THR A 518 19.84 13.43 31.93
N ALA A 519 19.26 13.47 33.12
CA ALA A 519 17.83 13.75 33.30
C ALA A 519 17.61 15.26 33.47
N TYR A 520 16.51 15.72 32.88
CA TYR A 520 16.07 17.12 32.90
C TYR A 520 14.63 17.20 33.37
N ARG A 521 14.29 18.34 33.98
CA ARG A 521 12.95 18.65 34.44
C ARG A 521 12.59 20.06 33.99
N LEU A 522 11.49 20.17 33.25
CA LEU A 522 10.85 21.45 32.91
C LEU A 522 9.67 21.66 33.88
N THR A 523 9.66 22.71 34.65
CA THR A 523 8.54 23.12 35.49
C THR A 523 7.97 24.43 34.94
N ALA A 524 6.65 24.46 34.70
CA ALA A 524 5.93 25.66 34.40
C ALA A 524 5.02 26.01 35.59
N ASP A 525 5.14 27.20 36.10
CA ASP A 525 4.30 27.67 37.21
C ASP A 525 2.85 27.91 36.71
N SER A 526 1.92 27.99 37.65
CA SER A 526 0.54 28.32 37.35
C SER A 526 0.44 29.65 36.60
N ALA A 527 -0.36 29.71 35.55
CA ALA A 527 -0.52 30.85 34.66
C ALA A 527 0.79 31.41 34.06
N ALA A 528 1.81 30.53 33.86
CA ALA A 528 2.99 30.86 33.05
C ALA A 528 2.64 31.13 31.59
N MET A 529 1.58 30.51 31.13
CA MET A 529 1.05 30.65 29.75
C MET A 529 -0.47 30.85 29.80
N LYS A 530 -0.98 31.59 28.83
CA LYS A 530 -2.42 31.71 28.55
C LYS A 530 -2.66 31.51 27.08
N ASP A 531 -3.71 30.80 26.73
CA ASP A 531 -4.13 30.62 25.35
C ASP A 531 -4.91 31.83 24.83
N ILE A 532 -5.23 31.81 23.54
CA ILE A 532 -6.01 32.89 22.88
C ILE A 532 -7.44 33.01 23.40
N TYR A 533 -7.94 32.04 24.17
CA TYR A 533 -9.26 32.04 24.80
C TYR A 533 -9.21 32.47 26.29
N GLY A 534 -8.03 32.81 26.78
CA GLY A 534 -7.81 33.27 28.16
C GLY A 534 -7.69 32.12 29.17
N GLN A 535 -7.59 30.88 28.75
CA GLN A 535 -7.39 29.74 29.65
C GLN A 535 -5.94 29.70 30.14
N PRO A 536 -5.68 29.69 31.47
CA PRO A 536 -4.34 29.64 32.00
C PRO A 536 -3.80 28.20 32.00
N LEU A 537 -2.48 28.07 31.95
CA LEU A 537 -1.79 26.80 32.23
C LEU A 537 -1.87 26.50 33.73
N ASN A 538 -2.19 25.23 34.07
CA ASN A 538 -1.97 24.77 35.45
C ASN A 538 -0.49 24.47 35.69
N SER A 539 -0.01 24.54 36.96
CA SER A 539 1.35 24.17 37.27
C SER A 539 1.65 22.75 36.80
N THR A 540 2.67 22.61 35.98
CA THR A 540 3.00 21.34 35.29
C THR A 540 4.50 21.10 35.38
N THR A 541 4.87 19.82 35.66
CA THR A 541 6.25 19.38 35.65
C THR A 541 6.40 18.22 34.68
N ILE A 542 7.36 18.34 33.78
CA ILE A 542 7.65 17.34 32.72
C ILE A 542 9.11 16.94 32.88
N GLU A 543 9.35 15.66 33.08
CA GLU A 543 10.68 15.08 33.16
C GLU A 543 11.03 14.36 31.89
N PHE A 544 12.25 14.56 31.39
CA PHE A 544 12.78 13.88 30.23
C PHE A 544 14.27 13.59 30.40
N LYS A 545 14.77 12.62 29.64
CA LYS A 545 16.17 12.19 29.71
C LYS A 545 16.73 12.11 28.29
N GLU A 546 17.95 12.57 28.06
CA GLU A 546 18.71 12.29 26.87
C GLU A 546 19.36 10.91 26.96
N ARG A 547 19.31 10.12 25.88
CA ARG A 547 19.92 8.79 25.81
C ARG A 547 21.41 8.87 25.99
N SER A 548 22.00 7.78 26.48
CA SER A 548 23.46 7.63 26.53
C SER A 548 24.01 7.44 25.10
N ILE A 549 25.24 7.89 24.88
CA ILE A 549 26.00 7.59 23.65
C ILE A 549 26.14 6.07 23.48
N ASP A 550 26.27 5.37 24.59
CA ASP A 550 26.43 3.90 24.58
C ASP A 550 25.17 3.14 24.13
N ASP A 551 24.01 3.81 24.05
CA ASP A 551 22.76 3.19 23.56
C ASP A 551 22.70 3.10 22.02
N TYR A 552 23.70 3.65 21.32
CA TYR A 552 23.72 3.73 19.87
C TYR A 552 24.83 2.89 19.24
N GLY A 553 24.56 2.47 18.01
CA GLY A 553 25.57 1.95 17.09
C GLY A 553 25.90 2.96 15.98
N HIS A 554 26.88 2.62 15.16
CA HIS A 554 27.28 3.39 13.99
C HIS A 554 27.29 2.49 12.76
N ILE A 555 26.93 3.05 11.59
CA ILE A 555 26.96 2.34 10.32
C ILE A 555 27.81 3.11 9.33
N LEU A 556 28.70 2.39 8.64
CA LEU A 556 29.48 2.91 7.52
C LEU A 556 29.26 2.03 6.30
N PHE A 557 28.66 2.61 5.26
CA PHE A 557 28.54 1.96 3.97
C PHE A 557 29.70 2.37 3.06
N TYR A 558 30.33 1.39 2.40
CA TYR A 558 31.19 1.58 1.24
C TYR A 558 30.37 1.25 0.00
N ILE A 559 30.09 2.26 -0.82
CA ILE A 559 29.15 2.17 -1.94
C ILE A 559 29.95 2.11 -3.24
N GLN A 560 29.56 1.18 -4.12
CA GLN A 560 30.13 1.00 -5.45
C GLN A 560 29.02 1.02 -6.51
N GLY A 561 29.35 1.43 -7.73
CA GLY A 561 28.42 1.44 -8.85
C GLY A 561 27.59 2.71 -9.01
N VAL A 562 27.74 3.71 -8.13
CA VAL A 562 27.10 5.04 -8.22
C VAL A 562 28.12 6.15 -7.97
N THR A 563 27.77 7.36 -8.40
CA THR A 563 28.51 8.59 -8.12
C THR A 563 28.16 9.14 -6.72
N ASP A 564 28.89 10.18 -6.26
CA ASP A 564 28.60 10.88 -5.00
C ASP A 564 27.30 11.73 -5.05
N GLU A 565 26.63 11.79 -6.21
CA GLU A 565 25.31 12.40 -6.36
C GLU A 565 24.23 11.41 -5.93
N ALA A 566 24.27 11.02 -4.66
CA ALA A 566 23.35 10.07 -4.07
C ALA A 566 23.26 10.26 -2.55
N PHE A 567 22.19 9.74 -1.97
CA PHE A 567 22.06 9.61 -0.54
C PHE A 567 21.54 8.21 -0.16
N VAL A 568 21.89 7.78 1.04
CA VAL A 568 21.38 6.55 1.63
C VAL A 568 20.35 6.89 2.69
N GLN A 569 19.24 6.18 2.67
CA GLN A 569 18.23 6.21 3.73
C GLN A 569 18.27 4.92 4.54
N LEU A 570 18.32 5.05 5.84
CA LEU A 570 18.11 3.96 6.77
C LEU A 570 16.62 3.83 7.04
N LEU A 571 16.07 2.66 6.79
CA LEU A 571 14.63 2.40 6.81
C LEU A 571 14.24 1.56 8.04
N SER A 572 13.03 1.80 8.53
CA SER A 572 12.38 0.92 9.51
C SER A 572 11.96 -0.41 8.87
N THR A 573 11.49 -1.34 9.69
CA THR A 573 10.88 -2.61 9.24
C THR A 573 9.55 -2.41 8.48
N LYS A 574 9.04 -1.17 8.40
CA LYS A 574 7.86 -0.78 7.63
C LYS A 574 8.23 0.05 6.39
N ASP A 575 9.47 -0.02 5.93
CA ASP A 575 9.99 0.73 4.77
C ASP A 575 9.91 2.26 4.91
N GLN A 576 9.87 2.78 6.14
CA GLN A 576 9.81 4.22 6.39
C GLN A 576 11.22 4.76 6.69
N PRO A 577 11.63 5.89 6.08
CA PRO A 577 12.94 6.49 6.32
C PRO A 577 13.05 7.03 7.75
N ILE A 578 14.12 6.66 8.46
CA ILE A 578 14.43 7.08 9.83
C ILE A 578 15.57 8.09 9.84
N GLN A 579 16.63 7.79 9.10
CA GLN A 579 17.80 8.67 8.97
C GLN A 579 18.25 8.68 7.50
N GLN A 580 18.91 9.76 7.10
CA GLN A 580 19.46 9.94 5.77
C GLN A 580 20.89 10.46 5.86
N ALA A 581 21.77 9.93 5.01
CA ALA A 581 23.15 10.34 4.90
C ALA A 581 23.55 10.51 3.44
N LYS A 582 24.21 11.62 3.10
CA LYS A 582 24.75 11.84 1.75
C LYS A 582 25.95 10.92 1.50
N VAL A 583 26.09 10.47 0.27
CA VAL A 583 27.28 9.76 -0.18
C VAL A 583 28.39 10.78 -0.40
N GLN A 584 29.58 10.51 0.17
CA GLN A 584 30.77 11.34 0.01
C GLN A 584 31.97 10.42 -0.16
N ASN A 585 32.72 10.58 -1.24
CA ASN A 585 33.87 9.73 -1.58
C ASN A 585 33.52 8.22 -1.55
N GLY A 586 32.34 7.85 -2.07
CA GLY A 586 31.86 6.48 -2.07
C GLY A 586 31.46 5.94 -0.68
N GLN A 587 31.24 6.80 0.31
CA GLN A 587 30.88 6.40 1.68
C GLN A 587 29.61 7.11 2.15
N ALA A 588 28.75 6.40 2.89
CA ALA A 588 27.66 6.98 3.65
C ALA A 588 27.79 6.58 5.13
N LYS A 589 27.82 7.57 6.01
CA LYS A 589 28.04 7.37 7.45
C LYS A 589 26.79 7.75 8.24
N PHE A 590 26.33 6.82 9.06
CA PHE A 590 25.29 7.02 10.06
C PHE A 590 25.88 6.97 11.46
N VAL A 591 25.63 8.02 12.21
CA VAL A 591 26.05 8.11 13.61
C VAL A 591 24.82 8.12 14.51
N HIS A 592 24.98 7.63 15.73
CA HIS A 592 23.92 7.58 16.73
C HIS A 592 22.64 6.87 16.20
N VAL A 593 22.83 5.70 15.61
CA VAL A 593 21.72 4.84 15.18
C VAL A 593 21.19 4.07 16.38
N PRO A 594 19.93 4.21 16.79
CA PRO A 594 19.37 3.44 17.90
C PRO A 594 19.48 1.93 17.64
N THR A 595 19.53 1.14 18.72
CA THR A 595 19.50 -0.32 18.60
C THR A 595 18.23 -0.81 17.96
N GLY A 596 18.32 -1.74 17.01
CA GLY A 596 17.16 -2.26 16.28
C GLY A 596 17.50 -2.89 14.95
N SER A 597 16.45 -3.28 14.23
CA SER A 597 16.54 -3.85 12.90
C SER A 597 16.21 -2.79 11.85
N TYR A 598 17.06 -2.66 10.85
CA TYR A 598 16.96 -1.65 9.80
C TYR A 598 17.17 -2.26 8.43
N PHE A 599 16.71 -1.54 7.41
CA PHE A 599 17.02 -1.77 6.01
C PHE A 599 17.66 -0.52 5.41
N ALA A 600 18.24 -0.64 4.24
CA ALA A 600 18.88 0.50 3.58
C ALA A 600 18.41 0.64 2.14
N ARG A 601 18.12 1.88 1.75
CA ARG A 601 17.77 2.32 0.40
C ARG A 601 18.72 3.43 -0.03
N LEU A 602 19.22 3.36 -1.25
CA LEU A 602 20.02 4.41 -1.88
C LEU A 602 19.19 5.05 -2.98
N VAL A 603 19.21 6.37 -3.04
CA VAL A 603 18.58 7.18 -4.09
C VAL A 603 19.66 7.95 -4.80
N VAL A 604 19.69 7.89 -6.14
CA VAL A 604 20.55 8.71 -6.97
C VAL A 604 19.91 10.09 -7.08
N ASP A 605 20.52 11.10 -6.50
CA ASP A 605 20.01 12.47 -6.34
C ASP A 605 20.79 13.40 -7.28
N SER A 606 20.40 13.40 -8.54
CA SER A 606 21.13 14.11 -9.60
C SER A 606 21.10 15.63 -9.44
N ASN A 607 20.05 16.17 -8.84
CA ASN A 607 19.86 17.60 -8.59
C ASN A 607 20.28 18.03 -7.17
N ARG A 608 20.66 17.08 -6.31
CA ARG A 608 21.16 17.28 -4.93
C ARG A 608 20.14 17.94 -3.98
N ASN A 609 18.86 17.74 -4.24
CA ASN A 609 17.79 18.30 -3.41
C ASN A 609 17.51 17.46 -2.14
N GLY A 610 18.07 16.25 -2.03
CA GLY A 610 17.91 15.35 -0.89
C GLY A 610 16.56 14.65 -0.82
N LYS A 611 15.84 14.59 -1.94
CA LYS A 611 14.55 13.92 -2.09
C LYS A 611 14.57 13.05 -3.34
N PHE A 612 13.69 12.09 -3.41
CA PHE A 612 13.42 11.35 -4.64
C PHE A 612 12.58 12.21 -5.59
N ASP A 613 13.00 12.31 -6.83
CA ASP A 613 12.27 13.00 -7.89
C ASP A 613 11.66 12.00 -8.88
N ALA A 614 10.36 12.16 -9.12
CA ALA A 614 9.62 11.41 -10.12
C ALA A 614 10.04 11.81 -11.55
N GLY A 615 9.79 10.93 -12.51
CA GLY A 615 10.01 11.21 -13.92
C GLY A 615 9.02 12.25 -14.49
N ASN A 616 9.28 12.65 -15.73
CA ASN A 616 8.38 13.51 -16.51
C ASN A 616 8.34 13.06 -17.97
N LEU A 617 7.17 12.64 -18.43
CA LEU A 617 7.00 12.13 -19.79
C LEU A 617 7.26 13.20 -20.85
N LYS A 618 6.75 14.41 -20.65
CA LYS A 618 6.90 15.52 -21.61
C LYS A 618 8.35 15.98 -21.79
N LEU A 619 9.16 15.83 -20.74
CA LEU A 619 10.59 16.16 -20.75
C LEU A 619 11.47 14.95 -21.05
N HIS A 620 10.91 13.79 -21.33
CA HIS A 620 11.62 12.50 -21.46
C HIS A 620 12.56 12.21 -20.27
N GLN A 621 12.17 12.66 -19.09
CA GLN A 621 12.96 12.47 -17.88
C GLN A 621 12.49 11.22 -17.14
N GLN A 622 13.40 10.25 -17.00
CA GLN A 622 13.18 9.07 -16.17
C GLN A 622 13.16 9.46 -14.68
N PRO A 623 12.44 8.71 -13.82
CA PRO A 623 12.53 8.90 -12.39
C PRO A 623 13.94 8.62 -11.88
N GLU A 624 14.34 9.23 -10.77
CA GLU A 624 15.61 8.94 -10.13
C GLU A 624 15.73 7.47 -9.77
N GLN A 625 16.92 6.92 -9.89
CA GLN A 625 17.15 5.51 -9.64
C GLN A 625 17.25 5.22 -8.15
N VAL A 626 16.58 4.16 -7.73
CA VAL A 626 16.55 3.67 -6.36
C VAL A 626 17.14 2.27 -6.31
N TYR A 627 17.94 2.00 -5.28
CA TYR A 627 18.53 0.70 -5.02
C TYR A 627 18.27 0.28 -3.58
N TYR A 628 18.05 -1.00 -3.34
CA TYR A 628 17.92 -1.57 -2.01
C TYR A 628 19.09 -2.49 -1.68
N LEU A 629 19.54 -2.43 -0.45
CA LEU A 629 20.43 -3.46 0.10
C LEU A 629 19.57 -4.64 0.57
N ASN A 630 19.70 -5.77 -0.11
CA ASN A 630 18.97 -6.99 0.27
C ASN A 630 19.61 -7.66 1.50
N LEU A 631 19.67 -6.90 2.59
CA LEU A 631 20.23 -7.34 3.86
C LEU A 631 19.54 -6.63 5.01
N LYS A 632 19.09 -7.38 6.00
CA LYS A 632 18.61 -6.87 7.27
C LYS A 632 19.80 -6.49 8.17
N LEU A 633 19.83 -5.25 8.61
CA LEU A 633 20.89 -4.70 9.47
C LEU A 633 20.44 -4.76 10.92
N GLU A 634 21.11 -5.55 11.74
CA GLU A 634 20.84 -5.68 13.18
C GLU A 634 21.84 -4.84 13.95
N ILE A 635 21.42 -3.65 14.39
CA ILE A 635 22.30 -2.70 15.08
C ILE A 635 22.23 -2.90 16.57
N ARG A 636 23.41 -3.10 17.17
CA ARG A 636 23.58 -3.24 18.62
C ARG A 636 24.29 -2.02 19.19
N ALA A 637 24.06 -1.75 20.44
CA ALA A 637 24.70 -0.68 21.19
C ALA A 637 26.23 -0.79 21.13
N THR A 638 26.90 0.34 20.98
CA THR A 638 28.37 0.48 20.91
C THR A 638 29.05 -0.17 19.70
N TRP A 639 28.29 -0.80 18.80
CA TRP A 639 28.88 -1.47 17.62
C TRP A 639 29.09 -0.52 16.45
N ASN A 640 30.25 -0.69 15.80
CA ASN A 640 30.55 -0.08 14.51
C ASN A 640 30.29 -1.11 13.41
N TYR A 641 29.23 -0.92 12.65
CA TYR A 641 28.84 -1.80 11.55
C TYR A 641 29.40 -1.25 10.25
N THR A 642 30.08 -2.08 9.48
CA THR A 642 30.66 -1.73 8.19
C THR A 642 30.13 -2.66 7.11
N GLN A 643 29.58 -2.09 6.04
CA GLN A 643 29.00 -2.84 4.93
C GLN A 643 29.48 -2.31 3.59
N THR A 644 30.03 -3.20 2.75
CA THR A 644 30.25 -2.90 1.34
C THR A 644 28.97 -3.17 0.55
N TRP A 645 28.59 -2.24 -0.29
CA TRP A 645 27.37 -2.32 -1.07
C TRP A 645 27.66 -1.96 -2.54
N ASP A 646 27.69 -2.98 -3.39
CA ASP A 646 27.66 -2.82 -4.85
C ASP A 646 26.22 -2.83 -5.31
N VAL A 647 25.72 -1.69 -5.77
CA VAL A 647 24.31 -1.53 -6.17
C VAL A 647 23.98 -2.26 -7.47
N THR A 648 25.01 -2.66 -8.25
CA THR A 648 24.87 -3.36 -9.54
C THR A 648 24.98 -4.87 -9.42
N ALA A 649 25.39 -5.39 -8.26
CA ALA A 649 25.62 -6.83 -8.06
C ALA A 649 24.35 -7.69 -8.14
N THR A 650 23.19 -7.09 -7.91
CA THR A 650 21.90 -7.79 -7.91
C THR A 650 20.94 -7.07 -8.85
N GLU A 651 20.13 -7.84 -9.58
CA GLU A 651 19.06 -7.29 -10.43
C GLU A 651 18.05 -6.49 -9.61
N LEU A 652 17.52 -5.40 -10.13
CA LEU A 652 16.57 -4.51 -9.44
C LEU A 652 15.35 -5.27 -8.88
N THR A 653 14.86 -6.25 -9.62
CA THR A 653 13.72 -7.09 -9.24
C THR A 653 13.93 -7.89 -7.94
N LYS A 654 15.21 -8.10 -7.55
CA LYS A 654 15.63 -8.93 -6.40
C LYS A 654 16.26 -8.12 -5.27
N GLN A 655 16.39 -6.79 -5.43
CA GLN A 655 17.08 -5.96 -4.45
C GLN A 655 16.24 -5.69 -3.21
N LYS A 656 14.94 -5.41 -3.35
CA LYS A 656 14.07 -5.12 -2.20
C LYS A 656 13.91 -6.36 -1.32
N PRO A 657 14.27 -6.29 -0.02
CA PRO A 657 14.11 -7.42 0.89
C PRO A 657 12.66 -7.84 1.06
N GLU A 658 12.41 -9.16 1.11
CA GLU A 658 11.06 -9.70 1.24
C GLU A 658 10.35 -9.23 2.52
N GLU A 659 11.09 -8.97 3.60
CA GLU A 659 10.53 -8.53 4.87
C GLU A 659 9.82 -7.17 4.77
N VAL A 660 10.29 -6.27 3.90
CA VAL A 660 9.74 -4.91 3.74
C VAL A 660 8.83 -4.75 2.54
N LYS A 661 8.66 -5.79 1.71
CA LYS A 661 7.67 -5.77 0.63
C LYS A 661 6.26 -5.73 1.19
N ILE A 662 5.46 -4.80 0.70
CA ILE A 662 4.03 -4.65 1.03
C ILE A 662 3.21 -5.65 0.22
N ASN A 663 3.44 -5.67 -1.09
CA ASN A 663 2.78 -6.56 -2.02
C ASN A 663 3.52 -7.90 -2.07
N LYS A 664 3.29 -8.75 -1.07
CA LYS A 664 3.82 -10.11 -1.07
C LYS A 664 2.85 -11.00 -1.84
N PRO A 665 3.26 -11.60 -2.96
CA PRO A 665 2.53 -12.71 -3.50
C PRO A 665 2.37 -13.74 -2.39
N LYS A 666 1.19 -14.30 -2.24
CA LYS A 666 1.01 -15.39 -1.27
C LYS A 666 2.07 -16.44 -1.60
N GLU A 667 3.06 -16.60 -0.71
CA GLU A 667 3.98 -17.72 -0.84
C GLU A 667 3.14 -18.95 -1.17
N LYS A 668 3.45 -19.58 -2.31
CA LYS A 668 2.99 -20.95 -2.50
C LYS A 668 3.67 -21.75 -1.39
N LYS A 669 3.04 -21.77 -0.19
CA LYS A 669 3.39 -22.76 0.83
C LYS A 669 3.41 -24.06 0.03
N GLU A 670 4.53 -24.78 0.05
CA GLU A 670 4.52 -26.16 -0.41
C GLU A 670 3.22 -26.73 0.15
N LYS A 671 2.26 -26.98 -0.74
CA LYS A 671 0.95 -27.44 -0.32
C LYS A 671 1.27 -28.75 0.39
N VAL A 672 1.30 -28.72 1.72
CA VAL A 672 1.19 -29.97 2.47
C VAL A 672 -0.02 -30.64 1.87
N SER A 673 0.21 -31.77 1.17
CA SER A 673 -0.83 -32.44 0.43
C SER A 673 -2.01 -32.66 1.39
N LYS A 674 -3.18 -32.09 1.06
CA LYS A 674 -4.39 -32.30 1.86
C LYS A 674 -4.66 -33.80 2.01
N ASN A 675 -4.19 -34.58 1.04
CA ASN A 675 -4.24 -36.01 1.03
C ASN A 675 -3.29 -36.61 2.08
N GLU A 676 -2.10 -36.08 2.29
CA GLU A 676 -1.22 -36.50 3.38
C GLU A 676 -1.84 -36.20 4.75
N GLU A 677 -2.40 -35.01 4.95
CA GLU A 677 -3.12 -34.67 6.19
C GLU A 677 -4.31 -35.58 6.42
N TYR A 678 -5.06 -35.87 5.36
CA TYR A 678 -6.21 -36.79 5.42
C TYR A 678 -5.76 -38.21 5.77
N LEU A 679 -4.72 -38.72 5.15
CA LEU A 679 -4.16 -40.05 5.42
C LEU A 679 -3.57 -40.15 6.83
N ARG A 680 -2.89 -39.11 7.33
CA ARG A 680 -2.44 -39.03 8.72
C ARG A 680 -3.60 -39.04 9.71
N LYS A 681 -4.69 -38.32 9.44
CA LYS A 681 -5.92 -38.35 10.27
C LYS A 681 -6.58 -39.73 10.29
N LEU A 682 -6.42 -40.49 9.22
CA LEU A 682 -6.93 -41.88 9.13
C LEU A 682 -5.93 -42.89 9.68
N GLY A 683 -4.74 -42.51 10.16
CA GLY A 683 -3.70 -43.38 10.65
C GLY A 683 -3.11 -44.33 9.59
N LYS A 684 -3.12 -43.89 8.31
CA LYS A 684 -2.62 -44.71 7.17
C LYS A 684 -1.18 -44.34 6.78
N ILE A 685 -0.66 -43.21 7.23
CA ILE A 685 0.74 -42.75 7.15
C ILE A 685 1.12 -41.96 8.41
#